data_afb9f75430958d8eeccfbdfaf8b9b425
#
_entry.id   afb9f75430958d8eeccfbdfaf8b9b425
#
_cell.length_a   1.000
_cell.length_b   1.000
_cell.length_c   1.000
_cell.angle_alpha   90.00
_cell.angle_beta   90.00
_cell.angle_gamma   90.00
#
_symmetry.space_group_name_H-M   'P 1'
#
loop_
_entity.id
_entity.type
_entity.pdbx_description
1 polymer ?
#
loop_
_entity_poly.entity_id
_entity_poly.type
_entity_poly.pdbx_seq_one_letter_code
_entity_poly.pdbx_strand_id
1 'polypeptide(L)'
;MKGFSASTVKSWFQYRCERKVRYELSSDDELAAVPVLKDIREAPWAKLGNEFEDRVVNRLAAEAAVLRPAPGEKVLSERLTLAFLRGERSETYAAQINLKPTGVPRFLEGTGLELNRNIADLVRREILPDGRACFTIIDIKATRRATAFHKTQIAFYVRVLEERLAEIRLSSPVTLNRDGEVWRIPDNGTAQGDRADAEVFALRPYLRQVDDFCSQTLPAIAQKRIGFGPSDQTFHHLYFKCEQCAFLEHCVQSIAPALAAGRDVSAVPGVTHDSKRALKRMGIETVGALSKAYGLAKTPGAGWSLTRNASRLVARAAALATNAIQRTEEEHTFLMPPRADLRFFVSVDYDPVDDRIAAVGYRRVGPDGSASDDIRVPQTAELKDEADALVAVMGRLIGDLAAVDQANREAMDRGDDAALKYAHIFFYEPSEALSLQKAVGRHLDDPRVRGALLHLVRLFPPEDIVPEPEFKGAHHLPATAVRSVVEHLYALPVSVAYDLRQVSQALATVGAAAAYTPAPGFERPFSSLLSIDVIRGFRESVAGAPGTEDIVADVAARLSALQGVTAWLYAQHAVATASGQPMLRLSKRPFLFHETFDPLDAADLDVLIACELLENRAGLLEALVNLAQPASRRRDASRAMAGLELLSVVNYGRDKLMRFRIPPASQDSDLGPNDLKLILTDDQPDLRLDMLQWPLVECRILQPSPQDVAYSNIVKVIVGRGVFDGPLFQDLLRTTPTKGWHLDRHFIDFNTDKAARFLRHLAAGQAA
;
A
#
# COMPACT_ATOMS: atom_id res chain seq x y z
N MET A 1 -10.53 14.79 -30.23
CA MET A 1 -10.37 14.20 -28.91
C MET A 1 -11.71 13.80 -28.34
N LYS A 2 -11.79 12.72 -27.58
CA LYS A 2 -12.98 12.40 -26.78
C LYS A 2 -13.05 13.37 -25.59
N GLY A 3 -14.25 13.63 -25.12
CA GLY A 3 -14.42 14.35 -23.87
C GLY A 3 -13.96 13.51 -22.67
N PHE A 4 -13.75 14.14 -21.51
CA PHE A 4 -13.38 13.47 -20.27
C PHE A 4 -14.55 13.42 -19.26
N SER A 5 -14.39 12.60 -18.22
CA SER A 5 -15.40 12.42 -17.18
C SER A 5 -14.72 12.25 -15.81
N ALA A 6 -15.52 12.07 -14.77
CA ALA A 6 -15.05 11.73 -13.44
C ALA A 6 -14.15 10.48 -13.42
N SER A 7 -14.35 9.52 -14.35
CA SER A 7 -13.47 8.34 -14.47
C SER A 7 -12.05 8.73 -14.86
N THR A 8 -11.86 9.70 -15.74
CA THR A 8 -10.54 10.21 -16.15
C THR A 8 -9.85 10.91 -14.98
N VAL A 9 -10.60 11.70 -14.19
CA VAL A 9 -10.08 12.30 -12.95
C VAL A 9 -9.63 11.21 -11.98
N LYS A 10 -10.49 10.21 -11.72
CA LYS A 10 -10.16 9.05 -10.90
C LYS A 10 -8.90 8.34 -11.39
N SER A 11 -8.78 8.10 -12.70
CA SER A 11 -7.62 7.45 -13.32
C SER A 11 -6.33 8.21 -13.03
N TRP A 12 -6.33 9.54 -13.12
CA TRP A 12 -5.17 10.33 -12.78
C TRP A 12 -4.74 10.14 -11.32
N PHE A 13 -5.66 10.29 -10.39
CA PHE A 13 -5.35 10.17 -8.96
C PHE A 13 -5.01 8.73 -8.55
N GLN A 14 -5.50 7.74 -9.27
CA GLN A 14 -5.18 6.33 -9.04
C GLN A 14 -3.80 5.93 -9.58
N TYR A 15 -3.45 6.35 -10.80
CA TYR A 15 -2.27 5.86 -11.52
C TYR A 15 -1.15 6.89 -11.67
N ARG A 16 -1.43 8.20 -11.58
CA ARG A 16 -0.48 9.29 -11.85
C ARG A 16 0.22 9.15 -13.21
N CYS A 17 -0.49 8.60 -14.20
CA CYS A 17 0.03 8.26 -15.51
C CYS A 17 -0.56 9.17 -16.58
N GLU A 18 0.29 10.03 -17.19
CA GLU A 18 -0.14 10.92 -18.29
C GLU A 18 -0.58 10.13 -19.50
N ARG A 19 0.11 9.01 -19.81
CA ARG A 19 -0.24 8.14 -20.95
C ARG A 19 -1.68 7.63 -20.83
N LYS A 20 -2.06 7.08 -19.67
CA LYS A 20 -3.43 6.58 -19.43
C LYS A 20 -4.45 7.69 -19.64
N VAL A 21 -4.25 8.85 -19.02
CA VAL A 21 -5.16 10.00 -19.16
C VAL A 21 -5.24 10.47 -20.62
N ARG A 22 -4.09 10.62 -21.31
CA ARG A 22 -4.07 11.06 -22.72
C ARG A 22 -4.76 10.06 -23.64
N TYR A 23 -4.62 8.75 -23.38
CA TYR A 23 -5.30 7.71 -24.17
C TYR A 23 -6.81 7.72 -23.93
N GLU A 24 -7.26 7.95 -22.71
CA GLU A 24 -8.69 8.11 -22.40
C GLU A 24 -9.31 9.32 -23.12
N LEU A 25 -8.51 10.35 -23.40
CA LEU A 25 -8.93 11.53 -24.19
C LEU A 25 -8.84 11.32 -25.71
N SER A 26 -8.23 10.24 -26.18
CA SER A 26 -7.97 9.99 -27.60
C SER A 26 -9.20 9.46 -28.31
N SER A 27 -9.33 9.79 -29.62
CA SER A 27 -10.29 9.15 -30.49
C SER A 27 -9.94 7.68 -30.76
N ASP A 28 -10.89 6.92 -31.27
CA ASP A 28 -10.64 5.52 -31.64
C ASP A 28 -9.59 5.40 -32.75
N ASP A 29 -9.56 6.37 -33.69
CA ASP A 29 -8.55 6.42 -34.74
C ASP A 29 -7.13 6.65 -34.16
N GLU A 30 -6.99 7.55 -33.17
CA GLU A 30 -5.70 7.76 -32.48
C GLU A 30 -5.23 6.52 -31.74
N LEU A 31 -6.16 5.70 -31.22
CA LEU A 31 -5.86 4.48 -30.47
C LEU A 31 -5.76 3.22 -31.33
N ALA A 32 -6.04 3.28 -32.63
CA ALA A 32 -6.09 2.10 -33.50
C ALA A 32 -4.80 1.26 -33.48
N ALA A 33 -3.62 1.89 -33.26
CA ALA A 33 -2.33 1.22 -33.15
C ALA A 33 -1.94 0.83 -31.71
N VAL A 34 -2.79 1.12 -30.73
CA VAL A 34 -2.50 0.85 -29.31
C VAL A 34 -3.23 -0.42 -28.88
N PRO A 35 -2.55 -1.50 -28.49
CA PRO A 35 -3.19 -2.68 -27.92
C PRO A 35 -3.96 -2.32 -26.65
N VAL A 36 -5.24 -2.61 -26.62
CA VAL A 36 -6.12 -2.40 -25.47
C VAL A 36 -6.67 -3.75 -25.04
N LEU A 37 -6.54 -4.08 -23.77
CA LEU A 37 -7.15 -5.28 -23.21
C LEU A 37 -8.68 -5.15 -23.25
N LYS A 38 -9.35 -6.12 -23.90
CA LYS A 38 -10.83 -6.16 -24.00
C LYS A 38 -11.44 -6.58 -22.67
N ASP A 39 -10.83 -7.56 -22.00
CA ASP A 39 -11.22 -8.00 -20.66
C ASP A 39 -10.26 -7.34 -19.65
N ILE A 40 -10.72 -6.23 -19.10
CA ILE A 40 -9.94 -5.51 -18.10
C ILE A 40 -10.03 -6.30 -16.81
N ARG A 41 -8.90 -6.53 -16.16
CA ARG A 41 -8.82 -7.17 -14.83
C ARG A 41 -9.58 -6.42 -13.72
N GLU A 42 -10.13 -5.26 -14.04
CA GLU A 42 -11.07 -4.51 -13.21
C GLU A 42 -12.53 -4.99 -13.35
N ALA A 43 -12.84 -5.85 -14.34
CA ALA A 43 -14.23 -6.27 -14.62
C ALA A 43 -14.92 -6.95 -13.41
N PRO A 44 -14.27 -7.82 -12.64
CA PRO A 44 -14.86 -8.39 -11.42
C PRO A 44 -15.18 -7.33 -10.36
N TRP A 45 -14.31 -6.33 -10.20
CA TRP A 45 -14.55 -5.20 -9.31
C TRP A 45 -15.72 -4.34 -9.77
N ALA A 46 -15.84 -4.11 -11.07
CA ALA A 46 -16.95 -3.35 -11.63
C ALA A 46 -18.28 -4.09 -11.45
N LYS A 47 -18.30 -5.42 -11.67
CA LYS A 47 -19.48 -6.25 -11.43
C LYS A 47 -19.94 -6.18 -9.98
N LEU A 48 -19.02 -6.42 -9.03
CA LEU A 48 -19.31 -6.35 -7.60
C LEU A 48 -19.73 -4.95 -7.17
N GLY A 49 -19.10 -3.90 -7.75
CA GLY A 49 -19.48 -2.52 -7.52
C GLY A 49 -20.92 -2.25 -7.91
N ASN A 50 -21.30 -2.65 -9.12
CA ASN A 50 -22.66 -2.47 -9.64
C ASN A 50 -23.69 -3.26 -8.81
N GLU A 51 -23.40 -4.51 -8.45
CA GLU A 51 -24.30 -5.34 -7.62
C GLU A 51 -24.46 -4.77 -6.20
N PHE A 52 -23.41 -4.22 -5.61
CA PHE A 52 -23.48 -3.56 -4.32
C PHE A 52 -24.29 -2.26 -4.39
N GLU A 53 -24.06 -1.46 -5.42
CA GLU A 53 -24.80 -0.23 -5.67
C GLU A 53 -26.29 -0.52 -5.89
N ASP A 54 -26.62 -1.50 -6.73
CA ASP A 54 -28.03 -1.91 -6.96
C ASP A 54 -28.73 -2.31 -5.68
N ARG A 55 -28.07 -3.05 -4.77
CA ARG A 55 -28.65 -3.43 -3.47
C ARG A 55 -28.92 -2.22 -2.58
N VAL A 56 -27.95 -1.30 -2.49
CA VAL A 56 -28.11 -0.06 -1.72
C VAL A 56 -29.26 0.78 -2.26
N VAL A 57 -29.31 0.98 -3.57
CA VAL A 57 -30.38 1.76 -4.24
C VAL A 57 -31.74 1.08 -4.11
N ASN A 58 -31.82 -0.25 -4.25
CA ASN A 58 -33.07 -0.99 -4.09
C ASN A 58 -33.61 -0.90 -2.65
N ARG A 59 -32.74 -0.89 -1.65
CA ARG A 59 -33.14 -0.67 -0.26
C ARG A 59 -33.71 0.73 -0.05
N LEU A 60 -33.05 1.78 -0.53
CA LEU A 60 -33.57 3.15 -0.47
C LEU A 60 -34.90 3.27 -1.21
N ALA A 61 -35.08 2.53 -2.30
CA ALA A 61 -36.34 2.49 -3.06
C ALA A 61 -37.49 1.83 -2.27
N ALA A 62 -37.18 0.79 -1.48
CA ALA A 62 -38.16 0.16 -0.60
C ALA A 62 -38.64 1.12 0.52
N GLU A 63 -37.80 2.06 0.92
CA GLU A 63 -38.10 3.13 1.88
C GLU A 63 -38.78 4.34 1.22
N ALA A 64 -39.08 4.29 -0.10
CA ALA A 64 -39.61 5.38 -0.92
C ALA A 64 -38.76 6.67 -0.88
N ALA A 65 -37.47 6.54 -0.59
CA ALA A 65 -36.55 7.66 -0.35
C ALA A 65 -35.73 8.07 -1.59
N VAL A 66 -35.73 7.28 -2.68
CA VAL A 66 -34.86 7.48 -3.84
C VAL A 66 -35.60 7.57 -5.16
N LEU A 67 -35.27 8.60 -5.92
CA LEU A 67 -35.61 8.73 -7.34
C LEU A 67 -34.57 7.95 -8.18
N ARG A 68 -35.02 7.03 -9.02
CA ARG A 68 -34.15 6.13 -9.79
C ARG A 68 -34.51 6.13 -11.28
N PRO A 69 -33.60 5.71 -12.16
CA PRO A 69 -33.89 5.51 -13.59
C PRO A 69 -35.08 4.59 -13.82
N ALA A 70 -35.74 4.74 -14.96
CA ALA A 70 -36.81 3.81 -15.38
C ALA A 70 -36.20 2.40 -15.61
N PRO A 71 -36.99 1.32 -15.50
CA PRO A 71 -36.54 -0.01 -15.82
C PRO A 71 -35.88 -0.10 -17.21
N GLY A 72 -34.65 -0.63 -17.26
CA GLY A 72 -33.84 -0.74 -18.48
C GLY A 72 -32.99 0.49 -18.79
N GLU A 73 -33.19 1.62 -18.12
CA GLU A 73 -32.36 2.81 -18.25
C GLU A 73 -31.21 2.80 -17.22
N LYS A 74 -30.03 3.26 -17.64
CA LYS A 74 -28.84 3.34 -16.77
C LYS A 74 -28.64 4.69 -16.10
N VAL A 75 -29.39 5.70 -16.50
CA VAL A 75 -29.24 7.09 -16.09
C VAL A 75 -30.59 7.74 -15.86
N LEU A 76 -30.69 8.51 -14.80
CA LEU A 76 -31.91 9.27 -14.51
C LEU A 76 -32.22 10.24 -15.66
N SER A 77 -33.47 10.28 -16.12
CA SER A 77 -33.85 11.16 -17.24
C SER A 77 -33.62 12.63 -16.87
N GLU A 78 -33.26 13.44 -17.87
CA GLU A 78 -32.97 14.87 -17.68
C GLU A 78 -34.15 15.61 -17.02
N ARG A 79 -35.40 15.29 -17.41
CA ARG A 79 -36.59 15.85 -16.78
C ARG A 79 -36.65 15.58 -15.28
N LEU A 80 -36.38 14.34 -14.86
CA LEU A 80 -36.40 13.96 -13.45
C LEU A 80 -35.20 14.55 -12.69
N THR A 81 -34.03 14.60 -13.34
CA THR A 81 -32.85 15.29 -12.81
C THR A 81 -33.16 16.75 -12.47
N LEU A 82 -33.72 17.51 -13.42
CA LEU A 82 -34.05 18.90 -13.19
C LEU A 82 -35.14 19.08 -12.13
N ALA A 83 -36.18 18.24 -12.12
CA ALA A 83 -37.24 18.28 -11.12
C ALA A 83 -36.67 18.02 -9.68
N PHE A 84 -35.74 17.08 -9.54
CA PHE A 84 -35.08 16.82 -8.28
C PHE A 84 -34.20 18.00 -7.82
N LEU A 85 -33.37 18.53 -8.71
CA LEU A 85 -32.47 19.66 -8.39
C LEU A 85 -33.25 20.93 -8.02
N ARG A 86 -34.40 21.17 -8.67
CA ARG A 86 -35.29 22.30 -8.37
C ARG A 86 -36.09 22.14 -7.09
N GLY A 87 -36.15 20.92 -6.55
CA GLY A 87 -36.96 20.61 -5.37
C GLY A 87 -38.45 20.40 -5.66
N GLU A 88 -38.78 20.03 -6.88
CA GLU A 88 -40.13 19.68 -7.33
C GLU A 88 -40.49 18.21 -6.97
N ARG A 89 -39.56 17.48 -6.36
CA ARG A 89 -39.67 16.08 -5.95
C ARG A 89 -39.53 15.95 -4.45
N SER A 90 -40.24 14.97 -3.87
CA SER A 90 -40.25 14.69 -2.41
C SER A 90 -39.16 13.72 -1.97
N GLU A 91 -38.58 12.98 -2.90
CA GLU A 91 -37.50 12.01 -2.60
C GLU A 91 -36.26 12.72 -2.08
N THR A 92 -35.66 12.14 -1.05
CA THR A 92 -34.41 12.65 -0.43
C THR A 92 -33.21 12.40 -1.32
N TYR A 93 -33.23 11.31 -2.08
CA TYR A 93 -32.09 10.87 -2.90
C TYR A 93 -32.47 10.81 -4.38
N ALA A 94 -31.45 11.02 -5.25
CA ALA A 94 -31.51 10.69 -6.67
C ALA A 94 -30.32 9.81 -7.05
N ALA A 95 -30.59 8.64 -7.61
CA ALA A 95 -29.58 7.68 -8.05
C ALA A 95 -29.26 7.85 -9.52
N GLN A 96 -28.02 7.55 -9.92
CA GLN A 96 -27.54 7.57 -11.31
C GLN A 96 -27.85 8.88 -12.02
N ILE A 97 -27.63 9.99 -11.33
CA ILE A 97 -27.97 11.34 -11.80
C ILE A 97 -26.85 11.91 -12.68
N ASN A 98 -27.19 12.35 -13.90
CA ASN A 98 -26.25 13.03 -14.78
C ASN A 98 -26.12 14.52 -14.41
N LEU A 99 -24.96 14.89 -13.92
CA LEU A 99 -24.65 16.25 -13.44
C LEU A 99 -24.06 17.15 -14.52
N LYS A 100 -23.86 16.66 -15.76
CA LYS A 100 -23.26 17.45 -16.85
C LYS A 100 -24.07 18.76 -17.09
N PRO A 101 -23.42 19.94 -17.01
CA PRO A 101 -24.04 21.20 -17.40
C PRO A 101 -24.29 21.26 -18.92
N THR A 102 -25.17 22.17 -19.36
CA THR A 102 -25.48 22.39 -20.79
C THR A 102 -24.35 23.13 -21.48
N GLY A 103 -23.77 24.11 -20.80
CA GLY A 103 -22.65 24.91 -21.27
C GLY A 103 -21.28 24.30 -20.97
N VAL A 104 -20.21 24.98 -21.41
CA VAL A 104 -18.84 24.64 -21.03
C VAL A 104 -18.63 25.09 -19.57
N PRO A 105 -18.24 24.17 -18.68
CA PRO A 105 -17.94 24.54 -17.29
C PRO A 105 -16.83 25.58 -17.21
N ARG A 106 -16.91 26.54 -16.30
CA ARG A 106 -15.90 27.61 -16.11
C ARG A 106 -14.48 27.04 -15.90
N PHE A 107 -14.35 25.95 -15.19
CA PHE A 107 -13.04 25.31 -14.96
C PHE A 107 -12.44 24.67 -16.23
N LEU A 108 -13.17 24.64 -17.36
CA LEU A 108 -12.70 24.16 -18.66
C LEU A 108 -12.60 25.27 -19.71
N GLU A 109 -13.00 26.48 -19.39
CA GLU A 109 -12.92 27.58 -20.34
C GLU A 109 -11.49 27.78 -20.88
N GLY A 110 -11.36 27.94 -22.19
CA GLY A 110 -10.06 28.11 -22.84
C GLY A 110 -9.20 26.85 -22.98
N THR A 111 -9.62 25.68 -22.44
CA THR A 111 -8.84 24.41 -22.50
C THR A 111 -9.07 23.64 -23.81
N GLY A 112 -10.16 23.89 -24.52
CA GLY A 112 -10.56 23.08 -25.68
C GLY A 112 -11.03 21.66 -25.38
N LEU A 113 -11.25 21.36 -24.09
CA LEU A 113 -11.73 20.06 -23.64
C LEU A 113 -13.24 20.05 -23.46
N GLU A 114 -13.85 18.91 -23.74
CA GLU A 114 -15.27 18.69 -23.56
C GLU A 114 -15.55 17.78 -22.37
N LEU A 115 -16.61 18.10 -21.63
CA LEU A 115 -17.08 17.27 -20.54
C LEU A 115 -18.08 16.23 -21.06
N ASN A 116 -17.82 14.95 -20.82
CA ASN A 116 -18.76 13.87 -21.10
C ASN A 116 -19.88 13.80 -20.06
N ARG A 117 -20.76 12.81 -20.15
CA ARG A 117 -21.72 12.52 -19.10
C ARG A 117 -20.96 12.27 -17.78
N ASN A 118 -21.44 12.89 -16.73
CA ASN A 118 -20.91 12.75 -15.37
C ASN A 118 -22.03 12.26 -14.47
N ILE A 119 -22.06 10.96 -14.27
CA ILE A 119 -23.13 10.27 -13.56
C ILE A 119 -22.64 10.02 -12.15
N ALA A 120 -23.27 10.68 -11.17
CA ALA A 120 -23.03 10.41 -9.75
C ALA A 120 -23.92 9.23 -9.31
N ASP A 121 -23.35 8.33 -8.50
CA ASP A 121 -24.06 7.16 -8.00
C ASP A 121 -25.29 7.58 -7.20
N LEU A 122 -25.13 8.56 -6.29
CA LEU A 122 -26.22 9.06 -5.46
C LEU A 122 -26.01 10.54 -5.10
N VAL A 123 -27.09 11.31 -5.13
CA VAL A 123 -27.12 12.70 -4.64
C VAL A 123 -28.23 12.80 -3.58
N ARG A 124 -27.90 13.29 -2.39
CA ARG A 124 -28.85 13.59 -1.32
C ARG A 124 -29.21 15.07 -1.35
N ARG A 125 -30.50 15.38 -1.18
CA ARG A 125 -31.06 16.72 -1.03
C ARG A 125 -31.77 16.82 0.32
N GLU A 126 -31.34 17.75 1.15
CA GLU A 126 -31.91 18.01 2.47
C GLU A 126 -32.28 19.49 2.59
N ILE A 127 -33.32 19.79 3.35
CA ILE A 127 -33.67 21.18 3.69
C ILE A 127 -33.10 21.50 5.05
N LEU A 128 -32.21 22.46 5.08
CA LEU A 128 -31.61 22.96 6.33
C LEU A 128 -32.62 23.75 7.17
N PRO A 129 -32.37 23.96 8.46
CA PRO A 129 -33.25 24.75 9.34
C PRO A 129 -33.46 26.20 8.88
N ASP A 130 -32.54 26.75 8.09
CA ASP A 130 -32.63 28.09 7.50
C ASP A 130 -33.41 28.13 6.16
N GLY A 131 -33.98 26.99 5.73
CA GLY A 131 -34.76 26.86 4.52
C GLY A 131 -33.96 26.65 3.24
N ARG A 132 -32.62 26.63 3.30
CA ARG A 132 -31.76 26.33 2.15
C ARG A 132 -31.79 24.83 1.83
N ALA A 133 -31.76 24.51 0.54
CA ALA A 133 -31.54 23.13 0.10
C ALA A 133 -30.03 22.83 0.13
N CYS A 134 -29.63 21.78 0.82
CA CYS A 134 -28.25 21.27 0.88
C CYS A 134 -28.12 20.01 0.05
N PHE A 135 -27.14 19.99 -0.87
CA PHE A 135 -26.83 18.80 -1.66
C PHE A 135 -25.55 18.15 -1.17
N THR A 136 -25.59 16.82 -1.03
CA THR A 136 -24.43 15.98 -0.70
C THR A 136 -24.22 14.96 -1.81
N ILE A 137 -22.99 14.88 -2.35
CA ILE A 137 -22.62 13.83 -3.31
C ILE A 137 -22.16 12.60 -2.52
N ILE A 138 -22.68 11.46 -2.92
CA ILE A 138 -22.42 10.15 -2.32
C ILE A 138 -21.93 9.21 -3.41
N ASP A 139 -20.81 8.56 -3.18
CA ASP A 139 -20.24 7.55 -4.07
C ASP A 139 -20.40 6.18 -3.40
N ILE A 140 -21.04 5.22 -4.08
CA ILE A 140 -21.30 3.88 -3.52
C ILE A 140 -20.22 2.96 -4.03
N LYS A 141 -19.44 2.35 -3.12
CA LYS A 141 -18.28 1.53 -3.50
C LYS A 141 -18.24 0.22 -2.72
N ALA A 142 -18.11 -0.88 -3.44
CA ALA A 142 -17.86 -2.21 -2.88
C ALA A 142 -16.42 -2.29 -2.34
N THR A 143 -16.12 -1.50 -1.31
CA THR A 143 -14.81 -1.42 -0.66
C THR A 143 -14.98 -1.19 0.84
N ARG A 144 -13.99 -1.61 1.63
CA ARG A 144 -14.01 -1.40 3.07
C ARG A 144 -13.47 -0.04 3.51
N ARG A 145 -12.72 0.64 2.64
CA ARG A 145 -12.15 1.97 2.93
C ARG A 145 -12.26 2.88 1.71
N ALA A 146 -12.64 4.11 1.93
CA ALA A 146 -12.58 5.12 0.89
C ALA A 146 -11.12 5.46 0.59
N THR A 147 -10.77 5.48 -0.69
CA THR A 147 -9.45 5.87 -1.16
C THR A 147 -9.44 7.32 -1.61
N ALA A 148 -8.25 7.94 -1.67
CA ALA A 148 -8.11 9.32 -2.12
C ALA A 148 -8.71 9.54 -3.52
N PHE A 149 -8.61 8.57 -4.42
CA PHE A 149 -9.18 8.71 -5.76
C PHE A 149 -10.72 8.60 -5.79
N HIS A 150 -11.38 7.92 -4.84
CA HIS A 150 -12.84 8.01 -4.67
C HIS A 150 -13.24 9.40 -4.18
N LYS A 151 -12.50 9.93 -3.21
CA LYS A 151 -12.72 11.27 -2.65
C LYS A 151 -12.52 12.37 -3.69
N THR A 152 -11.50 12.26 -4.54
CA THR A 152 -11.32 13.21 -5.66
C THR A 152 -12.38 13.07 -6.75
N GLN A 153 -12.93 11.87 -6.98
CA GLN A 153 -14.06 11.67 -7.87
C GLN A 153 -15.31 12.42 -7.37
N ILE A 154 -15.62 12.29 -6.07
CA ILE A 154 -16.72 13.03 -5.43
C ILE A 154 -16.47 14.55 -5.53
N ALA A 155 -15.27 15.02 -5.23
CA ALA A 155 -14.91 16.43 -5.33
C ALA A 155 -15.10 16.97 -6.75
N PHE A 156 -14.79 16.17 -7.77
CA PHE A 156 -15.06 16.54 -9.16
C PHE A 156 -16.56 16.60 -9.46
N TYR A 157 -17.36 15.64 -8.98
CA TYR A 157 -18.81 15.73 -9.10
C TYR A 157 -19.39 16.97 -8.42
N VAL A 158 -18.84 17.39 -7.29
CA VAL A 158 -19.24 18.64 -6.61
C VAL A 158 -18.98 19.84 -7.52
N ARG A 159 -17.81 19.94 -8.17
CA ARG A 159 -17.52 21.01 -9.13
C ARG A 159 -18.48 21.02 -10.33
N VAL A 160 -18.79 19.82 -10.84
CA VAL A 160 -19.76 19.69 -11.95
C VAL A 160 -21.17 20.07 -11.50
N LEU A 161 -21.57 19.71 -10.28
CA LEU A 161 -22.87 20.09 -9.72
C LEU A 161 -22.97 21.60 -9.46
N GLU A 162 -21.90 22.26 -8.99
CA GLU A 162 -21.85 23.74 -8.86
C GLU A 162 -22.17 24.42 -10.18
N GLU A 163 -21.54 23.99 -11.28
CA GLU A 163 -21.81 24.54 -12.62
C GLU A 163 -23.25 24.24 -13.07
N ARG A 164 -23.73 23.02 -12.81
CA ARG A 164 -25.10 22.64 -13.17
C ARG A 164 -26.16 23.43 -12.41
N LEU A 165 -25.96 23.66 -11.13
CA LEU A 165 -26.90 24.47 -10.30
C LEU A 165 -26.90 25.95 -10.73
N ALA A 166 -25.77 26.46 -11.22
CA ALA A 166 -25.69 27.85 -11.70
C ALA A 166 -26.51 28.08 -13.02
N GLU A 167 -26.74 27.03 -13.82
CA GLU A 167 -27.52 27.12 -15.06
C GLU A 167 -29.03 27.06 -14.84
N ILE A 168 -29.49 26.53 -13.70
CA ILE A 168 -30.91 26.27 -13.49
C ILE A 168 -31.55 27.30 -12.57
N ARG A 169 -32.81 27.65 -12.86
CA ARG A 169 -33.61 28.48 -12.00
C ARG A 169 -34.07 27.64 -10.80
N LEU A 170 -33.56 27.96 -9.63
CA LEU A 170 -33.87 27.25 -8.39
C LEU A 170 -35.03 27.91 -7.65
N SER A 171 -35.86 27.09 -7.01
CA SER A 171 -37.03 27.56 -6.22
C SER A 171 -36.64 28.09 -4.84
N SER A 172 -35.46 27.69 -4.31
CA SER A 172 -34.92 28.12 -3.03
C SER A 172 -33.40 28.28 -3.10
N PRO A 173 -32.79 29.05 -2.19
CA PRO A 173 -31.33 29.11 -2.09
C PRO A 173 -30.75 27.74 -1.84
N VAL A 174 -29.61 27.45 -2.48
CA VAL A 174 -28.92 26.17 -2.35
C VAL A 174 -27.55 26.32 -1.72
N THR A 175 -27.08 25.25 -1.09
CA THR A 175 -25.70 25.09 -0.63
C THR A 175 -25.24 23.69 -0.94
N LEU A 176 -23.93 23.51 -1.08
CA LEU A 176 -23.31 22.21 -1.17
C LEU A 176 -22.74 21.83 0.21
N ASN A 177 -22.87 20.59 0.57
CA ASN A 177 -22.25 20.09 1.79
C ASN A 177 -20.73 20.30 1.71
N ARG A 178 -20.12 20.64 2.85
CA ARG A 178 -18.66 20.75 2.98
C ARG A 178 -17.97 19.41 3.04
N ASP A 179 -18.74 18.35 3.30
CA ASP A 179 -18.30 16.98 3.39
C ASP A 179 -18.86 16.14 2.25
N GLY A 180 -18.07 15.20 1.76
CA GLY A 180 -18.48 14.15 0.84
C GLY A 180 -18.67 12.84 1.60
N GLU A 181 -19.40 11.90 1.01
CA GLU A 181 -19.67 10.60 1.61
C GLU A 181 -19.29 9.49 0.63
N VAL A 182 -18.53 8.50 1.11
CA VAL A 182 -18.38 7.21 0.42
C VAL A 182 -19.17 6.17 1.20
N TRP A 183 -20.22 5.64 0.60
CA TRP A 183 -20.95 4.53 1.16
C TRP A 183 -20.26 3.23 0.77
N ARG A 184 -19.75 2.53 1.77
CA ARG A 184 -18.86 1.39 1.65
C ARG A 184 -19.44 0.14 2.31
N ILE A 185 -18.80 -0.99 2.11
CA ILE A 185 -19.15 -2.24 2.76
C ILE A 185 -18.94 -2.08 4.28
N PRO A 186 -19.90 -2.48 5.12
CA PRO A 186 -19.75 -2.49 6.57
C PRO A 186 -18.53 -3.32 7.01
N ASP A 187 -17.90 -2.92 8.11
CA ASP A 187 -16.69 -3.60 8.59
C ASP A 187 -16.91 -5.10 8.89
N ASN A 188 -18.11 -5.46 9.36
CA ASN A 188 -18.54 -6.85 9.61
C ASN A 188 -19.37 -7.46 8.46
N GLY A 189 -19.46 -6.77 7.33
CA GLY A 189 -20.24 -7.19 6.16
C GLY A 189 -19.40 -7.89 5.08
N THR A 190 -20.08 -8.34 4.03
CA THR A 190 -19.46 -8.82 2.79
C THR A 190 -19.80 -7.88 1.65
N ALA A 191 -19.10 -8.00 0.51
CA ALA A 191 -19.46 -7.27 -0.71
C ALA A 191 -20.89 -7.54 -1.20
N GLN A 192 -21.50 -8.60 -0.69
CA GLN A 192 -22.88 -9.00 -1.00
C GLN A 192 -23.89 -8.48 0.03
N GLY A 193 -23.44 -7.77 1.08
CA GLY A 193 -24.32 -7.15 2.06
C GLY A 193 -25.26 -6.10 1.44
N ASP A 194 -26.43 -5.95 2.04
CA ASP A 194 -27.47 -4.98 1.64
C ASP A 194 -27.32 -3.61 2.29
N ARG A 195 -26.37 -3.47 3.22
CA ARG A 195 -26.08 -2.25 3.97
C ARG A 195 -24.79 -1.61 3.52
N ALA A 196 -24.75 -0.29 3.64
CA ALA A 196 -23.53 0.48 3.48
C ALA A 196 -23.23 1.28 4.75
N ASP A 197 -21.95 1.41 5.09
CA ASP A 197 -21.46 2.36 6.07
C ASP A 197 -20.98 3.62 5.36
N ALA A 198 -21.32 4.79 5.88
CA ALA A 198 -20.87 6.06 5.34
C ALA A 198 -19.50 6.45 5.93
N GLU A 199 -18.51 6.58 5.07
CA GLU A 199 -17.27 7.26 5.41
C GLU A 199 -17.37 8.73 4.98
N VAL A 200 -17.52 9.62 5.97
CA VAL A 200 -17.65 11.06 5.76
C VAL A 200 -16.25 11.69 5.76
N PHE A 201 -16.01 12.61 4.85
CA PHE A 201 -14.71 13.27 4.73
C PHE A 201 -14.84 14.73 4.27
N ALA A 202 -13.93 15.62 4.71
CA ALA A 202 -13.89 17.00 4.26
C ALA A 202 -13.53 17.12 2.77
N LEU A 203 -14.35 17.81 1.98
CA LEU A 203 -14.15 17.99 0.54
C LEU A 203 -13.02 18.96 0.19
N ARG A 204 -12.73 19.92 1.03
CA ARG A 204 -11.83 21.04 0.73
C ARG A 204 -10.45 20.62 0.19
N PRO A 205 -9.72 19.63 0.76
CA PRO A 205 -8.43 19.22 0.22
C PRO A 205 -8.54 18.63 -1.20
N TYR A 206 -9.60 17.88 -1.45
CA TYR A 206 -9.81 17.18 -2.72
C TYR A 206 -10.31 18.14 -3.82
N LEU A 207 -11.12 19.13 -3.48
CA LEU A 207 -11.53 20.21 -4.39
C LEU A 207 -10.31 20.95 -4.95
N ARG A 208 -9.35 21.33 -4.09
CA ARG A 208 -8.10 21.98 -4.54
C ARG A 208 -7.29 21.11 -5.51
N GLN A 209 -7.18 19.81 -5.22
CA GLN A 209 -6.46 18.87 -6.09
C GLN A 209 -7.15 18.72 -7.45
N VAL A 210 -8.49 18.70 -7.47
CA VAL A 210 -9.28 18.65 -8.70
C VAL A 210 -9.14 19.95 -9.49
N ASP A 211 -9.19 21.10 -8.83
CA ASP A 211 -8.99 22.42 -9.46
C ASP A 211 -7.60 22.51 -10.12
N ASP A 212 -6.53 22.11 -9.42
CA ASP A 212 -5.17 22.07 -9.97
C ASP A 212 -5.05 21.11 -11.15
N PHE A 213 -5.68 19.93 -11.04
CA PHE A 213 -5.70 18.97 -12.14
C PHE A 213 -6.40 19.51 -13.38
N CYS A 214 -7.61 20.03 -13.23
CA CYS A 214 -8.42 20.51 -14.35
C CYS A 214 -7.84 21.77 -15.01
N SER A 215 -7.26 22.70 -14.23
CA SER A 215 -6.75 23.97 -14.75
C SER A 215 -5.34 23.89 -15.33
N GLN A 216 -4.51 22.95 -14.88
CA GLN A 216 -3.09 22.89 -15.26
C GLN A 216 -2.69 21.54 -15.87
N THR A 217 -2.92 20.45 -15.14
CA THR A 217 -2.39 19.13 -15.50
C THR A 217 -3.11 18.54 -16.71
N LEU A 218 -4.43 18.53 -16.70
CA LEU A 218 -5.25 17.92 -17.74
C LEU A 218 -5.07 18.61 -19.12
N PRO A 219 -5.08 19.95 -19.23
CA PRO A 219 -4.81 20.64 -20.50
C PRO A 219 -3.40 20.36 -21.04
N ALA A 220 -2.40 20.32 -20.17
CA ALA A 220 -1.03 20.00 -20.56
C ALA A 220 -0.90 18.56 -21.11
N ILE A 221 -1.59 17.59 -20.47
CA ILE A 221 -1.63 16.20 -20.96
C ILE A 221 -2.35 16.09 -22.30
N ALA A 222 -3.48 16.79 -22.46
CA ALA A 222 -4.30 16.73 -23.68
C ALA A 222 -3.54 17.18 -24.95
N GLN A 223 -2.58 18.10 -24.81
CA GLN A 223 -1.76 18.61 -25.92
C GLN A 223 -0.64 17.66 -26.32
N LYS A 224 -0.31 16.63 -25.52
CA LYS A 224 0.81 15.72 -25.81
C LYS A 224 0.44 14.75 -26.94
N ARG A 225 1.42 14.47 -27.79
CA ARG A 225 1.30 13.43 -28.82
C ARG A 225 1.47 12.06 -28.21
N ILE A 226 0.73 11.09 -28.74
CA ILE A 226 0.83 9.66 -28.41
C ILE A 226 1.52 8.90 -29.53
N GLY A 227 2.11 7.74 -29.21
CA GLY A 227 2.77 6.87 -30.17
C GLY A 227 3.73 5.88 -29.51
N PHE A 228 4.45 5.11 -30.34
CA PHE A 228 5.51 4.23 -29.85
C PHE A 228 6.87 4.92 -29.92
N GLY A 229 7.70 4.69 -28.89
CA GLY A 229 9.08 5.18 -28.86
C GLY A 229 9.18 6.70 -28.77
N PRO A 230 10.14 7.34 -29.52
CA PRO A 230 10.44 8.76 -29.37
C PRO A 230 9.29 9.72 -29.77
N SER A 231 8.31 9.24 -30.49
CA SER A 231 7.14 10.05 -30.87
C SER A 231 6.15 10.26 -29.73
N ASP A 232 6.19 9.43 -28.69
CA ASP A 232 5.31 9.53 -27.54
C ASP A 232 5.83 10.57 -26.55
N GLN A 233 5.07 11.64 -26.37
CA GLN A 233 5.40 12.71 -25.43
C GLN A 233 4.81 12.51 -24.04
N THR A 234 3.97 11.48 -23.87
CA THR A 234 3.33 11.21 -22.59
C THR A 234 4.29 10.56 -21.64
N PHE A 235 4.32 11.05 -20.40
CA PHE A 235 5.06 10.39 -19.35
C PHE A 235 4.29 9.18 -18.82
N HIS A 236 4.97 8.05 -18.74
CA HIS A 236 4.45 6.82 -18.16
C HIS A 236 5.53 6.15 -17.31
N HIS A 237 5.10 5.32 -16.40
CA HIS A 237 5.99 4.47 -15.61
C HIS A 237 5.28 3.15 -15.34
N LEU A 238 5.95 2.04 -15.66
CA LEU A 238 5.39 0.71 -15.46
C LEU A 238 5.68 0.24 -14.03
N TYR A 239 4.62 -0.18 -13.30
CA TYR A 239 4.72 -0.64 -11.93
C TYR A 239 3.51 -1.53 -11.59
N PHE A 240 3.50 -2.13 -10.40
CA PHE A 240 2.53 -3.16 -10.02
C PHE A 240 1.04 -2.80 -10.23
N LYS A 241 0.64 -1.53 -10.06
CA LYS A 241 -0.77 -1.12 -10.32
C LYS A 241 -1.16 -1.19 -11.78
N CYS A 242 -0.19 -1.21 -12.70
CA CYS A 242 -0.47 -1.34 -14.12
C CYS A 242 -1.10 -2.69 -14.48
N GLU A 243 -1.08 -3.68 -13.58
CA GLU A 243 -1.79 -4.95 -13.76
C GLU A 243 -3.28 -4.76 -14.05
N GLN A 244 -3.89 -3.71 -13.49
CA GLN A 244 -5.31 -3.38 -13.67
C GLN A 244 -5.56 -2.35 -14.79
N CYS A 245 -4.56 -1.99 -15.57
CA CYS A 245 -4.66 -0.98 -16.60
C CYS A 245 -4.96 -1.61 -17.97
N ALA A 246 -5.98 -1.10 -18.67
CA ALA A 246 -6.34 -1.56 -20.02
C ALA A 246 -5.18 -1.44 -21.03
N PHE A 247 -4.21 -0.56 -20.80
CA PHE A 247 -3.07 -0.30 -21.67
C PHE A 247 -1.79 -1.05 -21.23
N LEU A 248 -1.89 -2.04 -20.34
CA LEU A 248 -0.72 -2.76 -19.81
C LEU A 248 0.12 -3.38 -20.93
N GLU A 249 -0.51 -4.09 -21.86
CA GLU A 249 0.19 -4.77 -22.94
C GLU A 249 1.01 -3.79 -23.78
N HIS A 250 0.42 -2.68 -24.19
CA HIS A 250 1.13 -1.62 -24.90
C HIS A 250 2.32 -1.07 -24.11
N CYS A 251 2.14 -0.83 -22.81
CA CYS A 251 3.23 -0.34 -21.97
C CYS A 251 4.35 -1.36 -21.81
N VAL A 252 4.03 -2.64 -21.65
CA VAL A 252 5.02 -3.73 -21.59
C VAL A 252 5.80 -3.80 -22.91
N GLN A 253 5.13 -3.77 -24.05
CA GLN A 253 5.77 -3.77 -25.37
C GLN A 253 6.69 -2.54 -25.55
N SER A 254 6.27 -1.37 -25.08
CA SER A 254 7.05 -0.14 -25.23
C SER A 254 8.31 -0.08 -24.37
N ILE A 255 8.37 -0.85 -23.27
CA ILE A 255 9.56 -0.89 -22.40
C ILE A 255 10.46 -2.10 -22.65
N ALA A 256 10.05 -3.06 -23.47
CA ALA A 256 10.71 -4.36 -23.63
C ALA A 256 11.21 -4.62 -25.07
N PRO A 257 12.13 -3.80 -25.63
CA PRO A 257 12.85 -4.21 -26.85
C PRO A 257 13.65 -5.48 -26.58
N ALA A 258 14.00 -6.20 -27.65
CA ALA A 258 14.65 -7.53 -27.59
C ALA A 258 15.91 -7.55 -26.70
N LEU A 259 16.71 -6.47 -26.70
CA LEU A 259 17.90 -6.35 -25.86
C LEU A 259 17.56 -5.67 -24.53
N ALA A 260 17.86 -6.33 -23.41
CA ALA A 260 17.57 -5.83 -22.06
C ALA A 260 18.18 -4.42 -21.80
N ALA A 261 19.39 -4.16 -22.28
CA ALA A 261 20.04 -2.85 -22.15
C ALA A 261 19.28 -1.70 -22.85
N GLY A 262 18.51 -1.99 -23.89
CA GLY A 262 17.68 -1.03 -24.61
C GLY A 262 16.32 -0.77 -23.97
N ARG A 263 15.93 -1.53 -22.95
CA ARG A 263 14.65 -1.34 -22.25
C ARG A 263 14.58 0.00 -21.56
N ASP A 264 13.37 0.55 -21.47
CA ASP A 264 13.09 1.74 -20.68
C ASP A 264 13.49 1.54 -19.20
N VAL A 265 13.96 2.59 -18.52
CA VAL A 265 14.36 2.52 -17.10
C VAL A 265 13.26 2.06 -16.17
N SER A 266 11.99 2.12 -16.57
CA SER A 266 10.87 1.54 -15.79
C SER A 266 11.01 0.03 -15.60
N ALA A 267 11.79 -0.65 -16.42
CA ALA A 267 12.08 -2.08 -16.24
C ALA A 267 12.96 -2.35 -15.02
N VAL A 268 13.68 -1.36 -14.49
CA VAL A 268 14.56 -1.53 -13.33
C VAL A 268 13.74 -1.47 -12.03
N PRO A 269 13.71 -2.54 -11.23
CA PRO A 269 12.98 -2.55 -9.98
C PRO A 269 13.45 -1.44 -9.02
N GLY A 270 12.47 -0.75 -8.42
CA GLY A 270 12.74 0.34 -7.48
C GLY A 270 12.86 1.73 -8.11
N VAL A 271 12.87 1.85 -9.45
CA VAL A 271 12.65 3.15 -10.11
C VAL A 271 11.22 3.58 -9.85
N THR A 272 11.02 4.81 -9.40
CA THR A 272 9.72 5.43 -9.18
C THR A 272 9.39 6.41 -10.31
N HIS A 273 8.14 6.91 -10.38
CA HIS A 273 7.77 7.97 -11.34
C HIS A 273 8.71 9.17 -11.24
N ASP A 274 9.00 9.62 -10.02
CA ASP A 274 9.84 10.81 -9.81
C ASP A 274 11.32 10.52 -10.10
N SER A 275 11.81 9.34 -9.72
CA SER A 275 13.15 8.89 -10.11
C SER A 275 13.28 8.83 -11.63
N LYS A 276 12.28 8.28 -12.34
CA LYS A 276 12.27 8.27 -13.81
C LYS A 276 12.26 9.67 -14.41
N ARG A 277 11.47 10.61 -13.84
CA ARG A 277 11.49 12.01 -14.29
C ARG A 277 12.85 12.66 -14.10
N ALA A 278 13.48 12.41 -12.95
CA ALA A 278 14.84 12.90 -12.69
C ALA A 278 15.86 12.31 -13.67
N LEU A 279 15.85 10.99 -13.85
CA LEU A 279 16.70 10.28 -14.80
C LEU A 279 16.52 10.80 -16.24
N LYS A 280 15.27 11.00 -16.67
CA LYS A 280 14.97 11.55 -18.01
C LYS A 280 15.54 12.96 -18.19
N ARG A 281 15.45 13.84 -17.18
CA ARG A 281 16.11 15.17 -17.24
C ARG A 281 17.61 15.10 -17.38
N MET A 282 18.24 14.01 -16.92
CA MET A 282 19.67 13.74 -17.04
C MET A 282 20.04 12.99 -18.33
N GLY A 283 19.07 12.71 -19.23
CA GLY A 283 19.28 11.93 -20.44
C GLY A 283 19.44 10.42 -20.22
N ILE A 284 19.08 9.91 -19.05
CA ILE A 284 19.16 8.48 -18.70
C ILE A 284 17.77 7.88 -18.87
N GLU A 285 17.50 7.28 -20.04
CA GLU A 285 16.17 6.76 -20.38
C GLU A 285 16.14 5.23 -20.54
N THR A 286 17.30 4.56 -20.59
CA THR A 286 17.39 3.11 -20.78
C THR A 286 18.09 2.40 -19.63
N VAL A 287 17.82 1.11 -19.49
CA VAL A 287 18.51 0.20 -18.55
C VAL A 287 20.02 0.26 -18.76
N GLY A 288 20.48 0.21 -20.02
CA GLY A 288 21.91 0.27 -20.35
C GLY A 288 22.56 1.61 -20.04
N ALA A 289 21.82 2.72 -20.16
CA ALA A 289 22.32 4.04 -19.76
C ALA A 289 22.43 4.13 -18.24
N LEU A 290 21.41 3.64 -17.51
CA LEU A 290 21.40 3.63 -16.05
C LEU A 290 22.49 2.73 -15.47
N SER A 291 22.75 1.57 -16.08
CA SER A 291 23.79 0.63 -15.63
C SER A 291 25.21 1.20 -15.67
N LYS A 292 25.41 2.25 -16.47
CA LYS A 292 26.70 2.94 -16.65
C LYS A 292 26.74 4.33 -16.00
N ALA A 293 25.70 4.70 -15.26
CA ALA A 293 25.58 6.03 -14.67
C ALA A 293 26.47 6.15 -13.43
N TYR A 294 27.60 6.84 -13.57
CA TYR A 294 28.52 7.15 -12.48
C TYR A 294 28.15 8.49 -11.82
N GLY A 295 28.30 8.55 -10.50
CA GLY A 295 28.11 9.80 -9.76
C GLY A 295 26.66 10.28 -9.68
N LEU A 296 25.69 9.43 -10.00
CA LEU A 296 24.26 9.75 -9.98
C LEU A 296 23.83 10.37 -8.65
N ALA A 297 24.35 9.86 -7.53
CA ALA A 297 24.12 10.40 -6.20
C ALA A 297 24.61 11.85 -5.99
N LYS A 298 25.49 12.35 -6.83
CA LYS A 298 26.07 13.71 -6.76
C LYS A 298 25.51 14.66 -7.80
N THR A 299 24.62 14.19 -8.67
CA THR A 299 24.10 14.97 -9.79
C THR A 299 23.05 15.98 -9.29
N PRO A 300 23.21 17.28 -9.60
CA PRO A 300 22.21 18.29 -9.27
C PRO A 300 20.83 17.94 -9.85
N GLY A 301 19.78 18.10 -9.08
CA GLY A 301 18.41 17.78 -9.49
C GLY A 301 18.02 16.29 -9.44
N ALA A 302 18.91 15.42 -8.93
CA ALA A 302 18.58 14.02 -8.70
C ALA A 302 17.43 13.83 -7.69
N GLY A 303 17.36 14.70 -6.70
CA GLY A 303 16.47 14.54 -5.54
C GLY A 303 17.05 13.52 -4.55
N TRP A 304 16.67 13.67 -3.30
CA TRP A 304 17.23 12.83 -2.23
C TRP A 304 16.91 11.33 -2.39
N SER A 305 15.70 11.00 -2.79
CA SER A 305 15.25 9.63 -2.97
C SER A 305 16.05 8.88 -4.06
N LEU A 306 16.28 9.53 -5.21
CA LEU A 306 17.14 8.96 -6.26
C LEU A 306 18.60 8.87 -5.79
N THR A 307 19.10 9.92 -5.12
CA THR A 307 20.45 9.97 -4.56
C THR A 307 20.71 8.81 -3.61
N ARG A 308 19.78 8.56 -2.68
CA ARG A 308 19.89 7.50 -1.67
C ARG A 308 19.90 6.10 -2.27
N ASN A 309 19.16 5.90 -3.37
CA ASN A 309 19.01 4.60 -4.02
C ASN A 309 19.91 4.44 -5.26
N ALA A 310 20.71 5.44 -5.59
CA ALA A 310 21.45 5.50 -6.86
C ALA A 310 22.30 4.26 -7.11
N SER A 311 23.12 3.85 -6.15
CA SER A 311 24.00 2.70 -6.24
C SER A 311 23.22 1.40 -6.47
N ARG A 312 22.15 1.21 -5.70
CA ARG A 312 21.25 0.05 -5.83
C ARG A 312 20.54 0.01 -7.19
N LEU A 313 20.07 1.15 -7.69
CA LEU A 313 19.43 1.23 -9.01
C LEU A 313 20.41 0.95 -10.14
N VAL A 314 21.65 1.45 -10.05
CA VAL A 314 22.73 1.15 -11.00
C VAL A 314 23.06 -0.35 -11.00
N ALA A 315 23.21 -0.96 -9.83
CA ALA A 315 23.46 -2.39 -9.70
C ALA A 315 22.32 -3.23 -10.31
N ARG A 316 21.06 -2.88 -10.03
CA ARG A 316 19.89 -3.56 -10.60
C ARG A 316 19.81 -3.39 -12.13
N ALA A 317 20.12 -2.21 -12.63
CA ALA A 317 20.20 -1.97 -14.08
C ALA A 317 21.32 -2.79 -14.72
N ALA A 318 22.48 -2.90 -14.08
CA ALA A 318 23.57 -3.74 -14.54
C ALA A 318 23.21 -5.22 -14.54
N ALA A 319 22.60 -5.73 -13.47
CA ALA A 319 22.13 -7.10 -13.37
C ALA A 319 21.13 -7.45 -14.49
N LEU A 320 20.17 -6.55 -14.74
CA LEU A 320 19.18 -6.72 -15.81
C LEU A 320 19.82 -6.66 -17.21
N ALA A 321 20.75 -5.71 -17.44
CA ALA A 321 21.43 -5.55 -18.72
C ALA A 321 22.33 -6.73 -19.08
N THR A 322 22.99 -7.34 -18.09
CA THR A 322 23.95 -8.44 -18.28
C THR A 322 23.34 -9.82 -18.03
N ASN A 323 22.09 -9.88 -17.61
CA ASN A 323 21.41 -11.11 -17.18
C ASN A 323 22.21 -11.88 -16.11
N ALA A 324 22.77 -11.16 -15.13
CA ALA A 324 23.63 -11.75 -14.10
C ALA A 324 23.19 -11.31 -12.69
N ILE A 325 23.33 -12.22 -11.74
CA ILE A 325 23.10 -11.93 -10.32
C ILE A 325 24.32 -11.18 -9.77
N GLN A 326 24.09 -10.07 -9.09
CA GLN A 326 25.12 -9.24 -8.50
C GLN A 326 24.81 -8.91 -7.04
N ARG A 327 25.82 -8.66 -6.23
CA ARG A 327 25.64 -8.08 -4.90
C ARG A 327 25.32 -6.58 -5.04
N THR A 328 24.50 -6.07 -4.12
CA THR A 328 24.38 -4.62 -3.92
C THR A 328 25.59 -4.10 -3.14
N GLU A 329 25.63 -2.82 -2.83
CA GLU A 329 26.65 -2.22 -1.94
C GLU A 329 26.47 -2.65 -0.46
N GLU A 330 25.31 -3.21 -0.13
CA GLU A 330 25.00 -3.63 1.24
C GLU A 330 25.75 -4.93 1.59
N GLU A 331 26.64 -4.82 2.54
CA GLU A 331 27.48 -5.96 2.93
C GLU A 331 26.69 -7.00 3.74
N HIS A 332 25.75 -6.56 4.58
CA HIS A 332 24.98 -7.42 5.48
C HIS A 332 23.57 -6.91 5.78
N THR A 333 22.77 -7.75 6.39
CA THR A 333 21.42 -7.40 6.86
C THR A 333 21.10 -8.09 8.18
N PHE A 334 20.22 -7.46 8.96
CA PHE A 334 19.62 -8.02 10.18
C PHE A 334 18.18 -8.53 9.94
N LEU A 335 17.67 -8.43 8.72
CA LEU A 335 16.28 -8.81 8.37
C LEU A 335 16.02 -10.32 8.40
N MET A 336 17.06 -11.14 8.44
CA MET A 336 16.99 -12.58 8.44
C MET A 336 18.06 -13.15 9.35
N PRO A 337 17.74 -14.13 10.25
CA PRO A 337 18.72 -14.72 11.14
C PRO A 337 19.74 -15.55 10.36
N PRO A 338 21.01 -15.63 10.83
CA PRO A 338 22.05 -16.44 10.20
C PRO A 338 21.84 -17.95 10.35
N ARG A 339 20.96 -18.37 11.26
CA ARG A 339 20.63 -19.78 11.53
C ARG A 339 19.14 -19.95 11.79
N ALA A 340 18.54 -20.95 11.17
CA ALA A 340 17.23 -21.49 11.51
C ALA A 340 17.26 -23.01 11.31
N ASP A 341 17.11 -23.75 12.40
CA ASP A 341 17.11 -25.22 12.39
C ASP A 341 15.78 -25.77 11.92
N LEU A 342 14.71 -25.11 12.33
CA LEU A 342 13.34 -25.37 11.88
C LEU A 342 12.84 -24.15 11.12
N ARG A 343 12.40 -24.39 9.88
CA ARG A 343 11.94 -23.32 8.98
C ARG A 343 10.47 -23.52 8.68
N PHE A 344 9.71 -22.48 8.91
CA PHE A 344 8.28 -22.44 8.67
C PHE A 344 7.98 -21.45 7.56
N PHE A 345 7.53 -21.96 6.43
CA PHE A 345 7.17 -21.14 5.27
C PHE A 345 5.66 -20.96 5.25
N VAL A 346 5.22 -19.72 5.11
CA VAL A 346 3.80 -19.37 5.11
C VAL A 346 3.50 -18.56 3.86
N SER A 347 2.42 -18.90 3.17
CA SER A 347 1.87 -18.14 2.06
C SER A 347 0.43 -17.79 2.32
N VAL A 348 0.05 -16.53 2.08
CA VAL A 348 -1.28 -16.00 2.39
C VAL A 348 -1.81 -15.21 1.21
N ASP A 349 -2.83 -15.74 0.55
CA ASP A 349 -3.61 -15.04 -0.44
C ASP A 349 -4.82 -14.37 0.20
N TYR A 350 -5.04 -13.13 -0.16
CA TYR A 350 -6.03 -12.30 0.47
C TYR A 350 -6.96 -11.65 -0.54
N ASP A 351 -8.25 -11.73 -0.28
CA ASP A 351 -9.28 -11.03 -1.04
C ASP A 351 -9.53 -9.65 -0.42
N PRO A 352 -9.09 -8.58 -1.06
CA PRO A 352 -9.26 -7.24 -0.51
C PRO A 352 -10.69 -6.71 -0.64
N VAL A 353 -11.57 -7.37 -1.41
CA VAL A 353 -12.98 -6.98 -1.56
C VAL A 353 -13.79 -7.43 -0.36
N ASP A 354 -13.74 -8.73 -0.07
CA ASP A 354 -14.46 -9.27 1.09
C ASP A 354 -13.66 -9.13 2.40
N ASP A 355 -12.39 -8.69 2.32
CA ASP A 355 -11.47 -8.61 3.46
C ASP A 355 -11.32 -9.99 4.13
N ARG A 356 -11.02 -11.02 3.32
CA ARG A 356 -10.94 -12.42 3.74
C ARG A 356 -9.70 -13.11 3.18
N ILE A 357 -9.20 -14.11 3.88
CA ILE A 357 -8.21 -15.02 3.32
C ILE A 357 -8.87 -15.83 2.19
N ALA A 358 -8.16 -15.91 1.06
CA ALA A 358 -8.56 -16.71 -0.09
C ALA A 358 -7.87 -18.07 -0.13
N ALA A 359 -6.59 -18.12 0.29
CA ALA A 359 -5.86 -19.37 0.52
C ALA A 359 -4.78 -19.10 1.58
N VAL A 360 -4.48 -20.11 2.37
CA VAL A 360 -3.38 -20.09 3.34
C VAL A 360 -2.63 -21.40 3.28
N GLY A 361 -1.30 -21.30 3.13
CA GLY A 361 -0.40 -22.45 3.08
C GLY A 361 0.69 -22.38 4.13
N TYR A 362 1.03 -23.52 4.67
CA TYR A 362 2.09 -23.72 5.64
C TYR A 362 2.97 -24.88 5.20
N ARG A 363 4.29 -24.69 5.22
CA ARG A 363 5.29 -25.72 5.01
C ARG A 363 6.29 -25.72 6.16
N ARG A 364 6.45 -26.87 6.82
CA ARG A 364 7.50 -27.12 7.79
C ARG A 364 8.68 -27.81 7.11
N VAL A 365 9.88 -27.31 7.37
CA VAL A 365 11.12 -27.95 6.94
C VAL A 365 11.99 -28.21 8.15
N GLY A 366 12.29 -29.48 8.39
CA GLY A 366 13.14 -29.93 9.48
C GLY A 366 14.64 -29.76 9.21
N PRO A 367 15.50 -30.02 10.22
CA PRO A 367 16.95 -29.97 10.08
C PRO A 367 17.48 -31.04 9.08
N ASP A 368 16.78 -32.14 8.91
CA ASP A 368 17.06 -33.22 7.98
C ASP A 368 16.60 -32.92 6.55
N GLY A 369 15.99 -31.76 6.32
CA GLY A 369 15.42 -31.38 5.04
C GLY A 369 14.03 -31.98 4.76
N SER A 370 13.47 -32.76 5.69
CA SER A 370 12.09 -33.26 5.54
C SER A 370 11.10 -32.11 5.47
N ALA A 371 10.18 -32.16 4.52
CA ALA A 371 9.15 -31.13 4.33
C ALA A 371 7.75 -31.71 4.49
N SER A 372 6.83 -30.96 5.08
CA SER A 372 5.42 -31.29 5.18
C SER A 372 4.56 -30.04 5.00
N ASP A 373 3.51 -30.15 4.19
CA ASP A 373 2.62 -29.06 3.83
C ASP A 373 1.24 -29.23 4.47
N ASP A 374 0.60 -28.09 4.77
CA ASP A 374 -0.83 -27.96 5.01
C ASP A 374 -1.33 -26.72 4.30
N ILE A 375 -2.27 -26.89 3.36
CA ILE A 375 -2.78 -25.80 2.53
C ILE A 375 -4.30 -25.85 2.59
N ARG A 376 -4.92 -24.70 2.84
CA ARG A 376 -6.37 -24.55 2.95
C ARG A 376 -6.86 -23.43 2.04
N VAL A 377 -7.97 -23.71 1.35
CA VAL A 377 -8.66 -22.78 0.46
C VAL A 377 -10.10 -22.66 0.95
N PRO A 378 -10.45 -21.54 1.64
CA PRO A 378 -11.83 -21.27 2.01
C PRO A 378 -12.75 -21.26 0.80
N GLN A 379 -13.83 -22.07 0.82
CA GLN A 379 -14.72 -22.22 -0.32
C GLN A 379 -15.58 -20.99 -0.57
N THR A 380 -15.90 -20.27 0.49
CA THR A 380 -16.72 -19.07 0.45
C THR A 380 -16.02 -17.89 1.15
N ALA A 381 -16.60 -16.70 1.08
CA ALA A 381 -16.18 -15.53 1.84
C ALA A 381 -16.78 -15.48 3.27
N GLU A 382 -17.44 -16.55 3.70
CA GLU A 382 -18.04 -16.62 5.03
C GLU A 382 -16.96 -16.68 6.13
N LEU A 383 -17.25 -16.04 7.27
CA LEU A 383 -16.33 -16.01 8.41
C LEU A 383 -15.98 -17.43 8.91
N LYS A 384 -16.94 -18.34 8.85
CA LYS A 384 -16.73 -19.72 9.27
C LYS A 384 -15.68 -20.44 8.44
N ASP A 385 -15.74 -20.33 7.13
CA ASP A 385 -14.79 -20.98 6.21
C ASP A 385 -13.37 -20.43 6.40
N GLU A 386 -13.25 -19.11 6.62
CA GLU A 386 -11.98 -18.47 6.95
C GLU A 386 -11.44 -18.98 8.30
N ALA A 387 -12.29 -19.04 9.35
CA ALA A 387 -11.92 -19.54 10.66
C ALA A 387 -11.45 -21.01 10.61
N ASP A 388 -12.17 -21.87 9.90
CA ASP A 388 -11.82 -23.29 9.80
C ASP A 388 -10.47 -23.48 9.07
N ALA A 389 -10.17 -22.70 8.03
CA ALA A 389 -8.88 -22.70 7.35
C ALA A 389 -7.73 -22.21 8.26
N LEU A 390 -7.97 -21.13 9.00
CA LEU A 390 -7.00 -20.59 9.96
C LEU A 390 -6.71 -21.57 11.08
N VAL A 391 -7.73 -22.18 11.68
CA VAL A 391 -7.56 -23.18 12.76
C VAL A 391 -6.71 -24.35 12.28
N ALA A 392 -6.96 -24.84 11.07
CA ALA A 392 -6.20 -25.96 10.53
C ALA A 392 -4.71 -25.62 10.38
N VAL A 393 -4.40 -24.52 9.67
CA VAL A 393 -3.01 -24.15 9.33
C VAL A 393 -2.28 -23.58 10.55
N MET A 394 -2.91 -22.66 11.27
CA MET A 394 -2.30 -22.02 12.44
C MET A 394 -2.14 -22.99 13.61
N GLY A 395 -3.11 -23.88 13.82
CA GLY A 395 -3.02 -24.92 14.83
C GLY A 395 -1.81 -25.82 14.61
N ARG A 396 -1.47 -26.13 13.36
CA ARG A 396 -0.28 -26.89 13.03
C ARG A 396 1.02 -26.12 13.29
N LEU A 397 1.08 -24.86 12.83
CA LEU A 397 2.24 -23.98 13.11
C LEU A 397 2.46 -23.84 14.62
N ILE A 398 1.39 -23.63 15.38
CA ILE A 398 1.44 -23.47 16.84
C ILE A 398 1.92 -24.76 17.51
N GLY A 399 1.40 -25.93 17.07
CA GLY A 399 1.85 -27.22 17.58
C GLY A 399 3.33 -27.45 17.33
N ASP A 400 3.84 -27.11 16.17
CA ASP A 400 5.27 -27.18 15.83
C ASP A 400 6.10 -26.22 16.68
N LEU A 401 5.64 -24.98 16.91
CA LEU A 401 6.29 -24.01 17.78
C LEU A 401 6.33 -24.46 19.25
N ALA A 402 5.23 -25.03 19.75
CA ALA A 402 5.14 -25.56 21.10
C ALA A 402 6.11 -26.74 21.31
N ALA A 403 6.27 -27.60 20.31
CA ALA A 403 7.24 -28.70 20.36
C ALA A 403 8.70 -28.19 20.42
N VAL A 404 9.02 -27.10 19.69
CA VAL A 404 10.33 -26.43 19.78
C VAL A 404 10.54 -25.83 21.17
N ASP A 405 9.52 -25.16 21.69
CA ASP A 405 9.53 -24.54 23.01
C ASP A 405 9.80 -25.58 24.11
N GLN A 406 9.09 -26.71 24.07
CA GLN A 406 9.31 -27.80 24.99
C GLN A 406 10.74 -28.35 24.92
N ALA A 407 11.25 -28.59 23.70
CA ALA A 407 12.60 -29.10 23.49
C ALA A 407 13.68 -28.11 24.00
N ASN A 408 13.47 -26.82 23.83
CA ASN A 408 14.38 -25.77 24.28
C ASN A 408 14.37 -25.65 25.82
N ARG A 409 13.21 -25.77 26.47
CA ARG A 409 13.13 -25.81 27.94
C ARG A 409 13.90 -26.98 28.51
N GLU A 410 13.69 -28.18 27.98
CA GLU A 410 14.41 -29.36 28.41
C GLU A 410 15.90 -29.23 28.19
N ALA A 411 16.36 -28.56 27.13
CA ALA A 411 17.79 -28.30 26.90
C ALA A 411 18.37 -27.31 27.92
N MET A 412 17.63 -26.22 28.18
CA MET A 412 18.04 -25.21 29.18
C MET A 412 18.08 -25.80 30.60
N ASP A 413 17.10 -26.59 30.98
CA ASP A 413 17.07 -27.29 32.29
C ASP A 413 18.26 -28.21 32.48
N ARG A 414 18.78 -28.80 31.40
CA ARG A 414 20.00 -29.60 31.40
C ARG A 414 21.28 -28.78 31.29
N GLY A 415 21.20 -27.47 31.06
CA GLY A 415 22.36 -26.62 30.77
C GLY A 415 23.02 -26.91 29.41
N ASP A 416 22.29 -27.48 28.46
CA ASP A 416 22.79 -27.91 27.17
C ASP A 416 22.45 -26.86 26.09
N ASP A 417 23.19 -25.77 26.03
CA ASP A 417 23.01 -24.70 25.03
C ASP A 417 23.21 -25.21 23.60
N ALA A 418 23.93 -26.32 23.39
CA ALA A 418 24.16 -26.88 22.06
C ALA A 418 22.94 -27.59 21.49
N ALA A 419 22.02 -28.05 22.35
CA ALA A 419 20.78 -28.69 21.97
C ALA A 419 19.65 -27.69 21.64
N LEU A 420 19.87 -26.39 21.85
CA LEU A 420 18.86 -25.37 21.55
C LEU A 420 18.55 -25.31 20.04
N LYS A 421 17.26 -25.30 19.73
CA LYS A 421 16.74 -25.24 18.37
C LYS A 421 16.18 -23.87 18.07
N TYR A 422 16.59 -23.32 16.93
CA TYR A 422 16.11 -22.03 16.44
C TYR A 422 15.05 -22.24 15.37
N ALA A 423 13.84 -21.75 15.62
CA ALA A 423 12.75 -21.76 14.69
C ALA A 423 12.57 -20.37 14.07
N HIS A 424 12.20 -20.32 12.78
CA HIS A 424 11.94 -19.05 12.11
C HIS A 424 10.86 -19.19 11.04
N ILE A 425 10.04 -18.14 10.90
CA ILE A 425 8.93 -18.07 9.95
C ILE A 425 9.35 -17.22 8.74
N PHE A 426 9.02 -17.69 7.56
CA PHE A 426 9.32 -17.03 6.29
C PHE A 426 8.05 -16.78 5.49
N PHE A 427 7.82 -15.53 5.13
CA PHE A 427 6.88 -15.08 4.12
C PHE A 427 7.67 -14.60 2.91
N TYR A 428 7.03 -14.56 1.73
CA TYR A 428 7.67 -13.89 0.62
C TYR A 428 7.42 -12.38 0.65
N GLU A 429 6.15 -11.97 0.70
CA GLU A 429 5.73 -10.56 0.71
C GLU A 429 5.44 -10.07 2.14
N PRO A 430 5.82 -8.84 2.50
CA PRO A 430 5.46 -8.28 3.81
C PRO A 430 3.94 -8.23 4.06
N SER A 431 3.14 -8.08 3.00
CA SER A 431 1.68 -8.01 3.07
C SER A 431 1.02 -9.31 3.55
N GLU A 432 1.67 -10.47 3.36
CA GLU A 432 1.13 -11.77 3.78
C GLU A 432 1.01 -11.87 5.30
N ALA A 433 2.05 -11.43 6.02
CA ALA A 433 2.02 -11.40 7.49
C ALA A 433 0.91 -10.50 8.02
N LEU A 434 0.72 -9.31 7.42
CA LEU A 434 -0.35 -8.40 7.80
C LEU A 434 -1.73 -8.99 7.53
N SER A 435 -1.91 -9.65 6.38
CA SER A 435 -3.19 -10.30 6.03
C SER A 435 -3.55 -11.41 7.01
N LEU A 436 -2.55 -12.19 7.42
CA LEU A 436 -2.72 -13.23 8.44
C LEU A 436 -3.13 -12.65 9.80
N GLN A 437 -2.45 -11.59 10.25
CA GLN A 437 -2.79 -10.93 11.51
C GLN A 437 -4.21 -10.36 11.51
N LYS A 438 -4.61 -9.70 10.43
CA LYS A 438 -5.98 -9.17 10.29
C LYS A 438 -7.02 -10.28 10.35
N ALA A 439 -6.74 -11.40 9.70
CA ALA A 439 -7.64 -12.54 9.70
C ALA A 439 -7.78 -13.13 11.11
N VAL A 440 -6.69 -13.37 11.81
CA VAL A 440 -6.73 -13.84 13.21
C VAL A 440 -7.47 -12.84 14.11
N GLY A 441 -7.20 -11.53 13.93
CA GLY A 441 -7.89 -10.48 14.69
C GLY A 441 -9.42 -10.44 14.50
N ARG A 442 -9.93 -10.89 13.34
CA ARG A 442 -11.38 -10.98 13.08
C ARG A 442 -12.07 -12.14 13.82
N HIS A 443 -11.33 -13.15 14.19
CA HIS A 443 -11.87 -14.40 14.75
C HIS A 443 -11.57 -14.58 16.24
N LEU A 444 -11.34 -13.48 16.97
CA LEU A 444 -11.04 -13.53 18.41
C LEU A 444 -12.18 -14.12 19.25
N ASP A 445 -13.41 -14.06 18.75
CA ASP A 445 -14.57 -14.69 19.41
C ASP A 445 -14.58 -16.22 19.28
N ASP A 446 -13.87 -16.78 18.29
CA ASP A 446 -13.69 -18.22 18.15
C ASP A 446 -12.60 -18.72 19.12
N PRO A 447 -12.93 -19.57 20.12
CA PRO A 447 -11.95 -20.07 21.09
C PRO A 447 -10.75 -20.79 20.44
N ARG A 448 -10.99 -21.43 19.28
CA ARG A 448 -9.95 -22.17 18.54
C ARG A 448 -8.90 -21.20 17.93
N VAL A 449 -9.35 -20.02 17.47
CA VAL A 449 -8.46 -18.98 16.91
C VAL A 449 -7.86 -18.13 18.02
N ARG A 450 -8.60 -17.88 19.10
CA ARG A 450 -8.14 -17.10 20.25
C ARG A 450 -6.88 -17.70 20.88
N GLY A 451 -6.83 -19.02 21.02
CA GLY A 451 -5.61 -19.72 21.46
C GLY A 451 -4.41 -19.43 20.55
N ALA A 452 -4.63 -19.32 19.25
CA ALA A 452 -3.60 -18.97 18.28
C ALA A 452 -3.08 -17.53 18.42
N LEU A 453 -3.94 -16.57 18.79
CA LEU A 453 -3.56 -15.16 18.95
C LEU A 453 -2.39 -15.00 19.93
N LEU A 454 -2.41 -15.74 21.00
CA LEU A 454 -1.42 -15.63 22.07
C LEU A 454 -0.07 -16.26 21.69
N HIS A 455 -0.10 -17.23 20.80
CA HIS A 455 1.13 -17.69 20.15
C HIS A 455 1.65 -16.68 19.12
N LEU A 456 0.79 -15.92 18.48
CA LEU A 456 1.21 -14.80 17.61
C LEU A 456 1.88 -13.67 18.40
N VAL A 457 1.49 -13.42 19.66
CA VAL A 457 2.22 -12.49 20.56
C VAL A 457 3.66 -12.92 20.74
N ARG A 458 3.89 -14.22 20.82
CA ARG A 458 5.24 -14.78 20.93
C ARG A 458 6.07 -14.67 19.66
N LEU A 459 5.42 -14.63 18.51
CA LEU A 459 6.09 -14.35 17.25
C LEU A 459 6.69 -12.93 17.21
N PHE A 460 6.29 -12.08 18.16
CA PHE A 460 6.75 -10.73 18.33
C PHE A 460 7.22 -10.53 19.79
N PRO A 461 8.45 -10.97 20.13
CA PRO A 461 8.94 -10.91 21.49
C PRO A 461 8.96 -9.48 22.04
N PRO A 462 8.78 -9.32 23.37
CA PRO A 462 8.95 -8.03 24.02
C PRO A 462 10.35 -7.45 23.77
N GLU A 463 10.46 -6.12 23.71
CA GLU A 463 11.73 -5.44 23.46
C GLU A 463 12.79 -5.66 24.56
N ASP A 464 12.38 -6.02 25.77
CA ASP A 464 13.32 -6.37 26.85
C ASP A 464 14.06 -7.71 26.63
N ILE A 465 13.57 -8.60 25.74
CA ILE A 465 14.33 -9.75 25.25
C ILE A 465 15.40 -9.29 24.25
N VAL A 466 15.23 -8.08 23.69
CA VAL A 466 16.13 -7.45 22.73
C VAL A 466 16.45 -6.02 23.18
N PRO A 467 17.35 -5.85 24.15
CA PRO A 467 17.58 -4.55 24.79
C PRO A 467 18.44 -3.57 23.97
N GLU A 468 18.46 -3.60 22.66
CA GLU A 468 19.24 -2.66 21.87
C GLU A 468 18.38 -1.52 21.30
N PRO A 469 18.63 -0.26 21.76
CA PRO A 469 17.88 0.90 21.29
C PRO A 469 18.05 1.19 19.78
N GLU A 470 19.07 0.63 19.17
CA GLU A 470 19.40 0.80 17.75
C GLU A 470 18.51 -0.06 16.83
N PHE A 471 17.91 -1.13 17.36
CA PHE A 471 17.16 -2.12 16.60
C PHE A 471 15.72 -2.28 17.09
N LYS A 472 15.04 -1.21 17.35
CA LYS A 472 13.68 -1.21 17.91
C LYS A 472 12.74 -2.16 17.18
N GLY A 473 12.72 -3.37 17.62
CA GLY A 473 11.70 -4.38 17.38
C GLY A 473 11.68 -5.10 16.03
N ALA A 474 12.24 -4.54 14.97
CA ALA A 474 12.07 -5.11 13.63
C ALA A 474 13.03 -6.25 13.27
N HIS A 475 14.25 -6.21 13.79
CA HIS A 475 15.32 -7.15 13.48
C HIS A 475 15.26 -8.48 14.24
N HIS A 476 14.34 -8.56 15.18
CA HIS A 476 14.16 -9.73 16.05
C HIS A 476 12.76 -10.33 15.94
N LEU A 477 12.03 -9.95 14.90
CA LEU A 477 10.80 -10.65 14.59
C LEU A 477 11.15 -12.09 14.22
N PRO A 478 10.47 -13.09 14.78
CA PRO A 478 10.68 -14.49 14.40
C PRO A 478 10.11 -14.80 13.00
N ALA A 479 9.84 -13.77 12.22
CA ALA A 479 9.32 -13.84 10.88
C ALA A 479 10.06 -12.87 9.94
N THR A 480 10.38 -13.35 8.76
CA THR A 480 11.08 -12.58 7.70
C THR A 480 10.27 -12.53 6.42
N ALA A 481 10.12 -11.35 5.83
CA ALA A 481 9.73 -11.19 4.44
C ALA A 481 10.98 -11.36 3.55
N VAL A 482 11.11 -12.51 2.90
CA VAL A 482 12.31 -12.90 2.15
C VAL A 482 12.59 -11.96 0.98
N ARG A 483 11.56 -11.43 0.34
CA ARG A 483 11.69 -10.40 -0.68
C ARG A 483 12.53 -9.22 -0.21
N SER A 484 12.29 -8.71 1.00
CA SER A 484 13.04 -7.57 1.56
C SER A 484 14.53 -7.89 1.71
N VAL A 485 14.88 -9.11 2.10
CA VAL A 485 16.27 -9.56 2.21
C VAL A 485 16.93 -9.62 0.84
N VAL A 486 16.24 -10.22 -0.16
CA VAL A 486 16.75 -10.31 -1.53
C VAL A 486 16.96 -8.91 -2.13
N GLU A 487 15.97 -8.03 -2.02
CA GLU A 487 16.03 -6.65 -2.53
C GLU A 487 17.14 -5.81 -1.89
N HIS A 488 17.46 -6.11 -0.62
CA HIS A 488 18.51 -5.41 0.11
C HIS A 488 19.92 -5.87 -0.34
N LEU A 489 20.14 -7.18 -0.43
CA LEU A 489 21.47 -7.75 -0.62
C LEU A 489 21.84 -8.01 -2.07
N TYR A 490 20.87 -8.16 -2.98
CA TYR A 490 21.11 -8.61 -4.35
C TYR A 490 20.40 -7.78 -5.40
N ALA A 491 21.11 -7.55 -6.49
CA ALA A 491 20.57 -7.10 -7.76
C ALA A 491 20.39 -8.32 -8.66
N LEU A 492 19.15 -8.62 -9.03
CA LEU A 492 18.78 -9.76 -9.86
C LEU A 492 18.32 -9.29 -11.26
N PRO A 493 18.44 -10.13 -12.30
CA PRO A 493 17.97 -9.82 -13.65
C PRO A 493 16.44 -9.96 -13.76
N VAL A 494 15.71 -9.25 -12.89
CA VAL A 494 14.25 -9.22 -12.86
C VAL A 494 13.73 -7.87 -13.31
N SER A 495 12.53 -7.84 -13.90
CA SER A 495 11.96 -6.64 -14.50
C SER A 495 10.80 -6.12 -13.66
N VAL A 496 10.80 -4.81 -13.37
CA VAL A 496 9.77 -4.05 -12.67
C VAL A 496 9.64 -4.39 -11.19
N ALA A 497 9.53 -5.68 -10.81
CA ALA A 497 9.31 -6.10 -9.44
C ALA A 497 10.08 -7.39 -9.10
N TYR A 498 10.44 -7.52 -7.82
CA TYR A 498 11.02 -8.74 -7.25
C TYR A 498 9.87 -9.68 -6.80
N ASP A 499 8.99 -10.08 -7.73
CA ASP A 499 8.03 -11.12 -7.41
C ASP A 499 8.69 -12.51 -7.35
N LEU A 500 8.09 -13.45 -6.61
CA LEU A 500 8.68 -14.76 -6.35
C LEU A 500 8.95 -15.55 -7.64
N ARG A 501 8.08 -15.40 -8.66
CA ARG A 501 8.24 -16.06 -9.95
C ARG A 501 9.54 -15.61 -10.63
N GLN A 502 9.71 -14.30 -10.84
CA GLN A 502 10.90 -13.77 -11.52
C GLN A 502 12.18 -14.06 -10.72
N VAL A 503 12.12 -13.93 -9.39
CA VAL A 503 13.27 -14.19 -8.51
C VAL A 503 13.67 -15.68 -8.58
N SER A 504 12.72 -16.60 -8.42
CA SER A 504 13.04 -18.04 -8.51
C SER A 504 13.51 -18.45 -9.90
N GLN A 505 12.95 -17.89 -10.96
CA GLN A 505 13.41 -18.09 -12.34
C GLN A 505 14.84 -17.58 -12.56
N ALA A 506 15.18 -16.39 -12.06
CA ALA A 506 16.54 -15.87 -12.13
C ALA A 506 17.54 -16.78 -11.39
N LEU A 507 17.17 -17.30 -10.22
CA LEU A 507 17.99 -18.24 -9.46
C LEU A 507 18.12 -19.61 -10.17
N ALA A 508 17.09 -20.06 -10.85
CA ALA A 508 17.11 -21.30 -11.60
C ALA A 508 18.10 -21.26 -12.80
N THR A 509 18.29 -20.10 -13.42
CA THR A 509 19.27 -19.93 -14.52
C THR A 509 20.71 -20.22 -14.10
N VAL A 510 21.00 -20.09 -12.80
CA VAL A 510 22.32 -20.37 -12.21
C VAL A 510 22.32 -21.68 -11.39
N GLY A 511 21.25 -22.48 -11.49
CA GLY A 511 21.12 -23.75 -10.77
C GLY A 511 20.97 -23.61 -9.25
N ALA A 512 20.60 -22.43 -8.77
CA ALA A 512 20.57 -22.11 -7.34
C ALA A 512 19.23 -22.45 -6.64
N ALA A 513 18.12 -22.47 -7.38
CA ALA A 513 16.80 -22.85 -6.89
C ALA A 513 15.92 -23.36 -8.04
N ALA A 514 14.84 -24.08 -7.72
CA ALA A 514 13.83 -24.44 -8.71
C ALA A 514 12.99 -23.21 -9.07
N ALA A 515 12.68 -23.07 -10.38
CA ALA A 515 11.80 -22.01 -10.84
C ALA A 515 10.35 -22.28 -10.41
N TYR A 516 9.68 -21.26 -9.90
CA TYR A 516 8.23 -21.24 -9.79
C TYR A 516 7.64 -20.85 -11.14
N THR A 517 6.82 -21.74 -11.67
CA THR A 517 6.05 -21.50 -12.89
C THR A 517 4.59 -21.64 -12.52
N PRO A 518 3.81 -20.54 -12.50
CA PRO A 518 2.39 -20.62 -12.22
C PRO A 518 1.66 -21.44 -13.27
N ALA A 519 0.60 -22.13 -12.87
CA ALA A 519 -0.27 -22.82 -13.81
C ALA A 519 -0.98 -21.79 -14.73
N PRO A 520 -1.46 -22.23 -15.93
CA PRO A 520 -2.23 -21.34 -16.81
C PRO A 520 -3.39 -20.67 -16.07
N GLY A 521 -3.54 -19.37 -16.24
CA GLY A 521 -4.55 -18.56 -15.56
C GLY A 521 -4.13 -17.98 -14.22
N PHE A 522 -2.99 -18.42 -13.66
CA PHE A 522 -2.42 -17.85 -12.43
C PHE A 522 -1.33 -16.80 -12.70
N GLU A 523 -0.92 -16.65 -13.96
CA GLU A 523 0.15 -15.71 -14.28
C GLU A 523 -0.26 -14.27 -13.98
N ARG A 524 0.62 -13.57 -13.27
CA ARG A 524 0.54 -12.13 -13.05
C ARG A 524 1.86 -11.47 -13.44
N PRO A 525 1.82 -10.28 -14.01
CA PRO A 525 3.04 -9.61 -14.45
C PRO A 525 3.96 -9.18 -13.30
N PHE A 526 3.42 -8.82 -12.12
CA PHE A 526 4.21 -8.20 -11.05
C PHE A 526 3.93 -8.76 -9.65
N SER A 527 3.23 -9.86 -9.53
CA SER A 527 2.93 -10.54 -8.28
C SER A 527 2.84 -12.05 -8.48
N SER A 528 3.11 -12.81 -7.45
CA SER A 528 2.96 -14.27 -7.43
C SER A 528 1.79 -14.74 -6.56
N LEU A 529 1.07 -13.81 -5.94
CA LEU A 529 -0.16 -14.11 -5.18
C LEU A 529 -1.35 -14.23 -6.13
N LEU A 530 -2.40 -14.92 -5.70
CA LEU A 530 -3.63 -15.08 -6.48
C LEU A 530 -4.19 -13.73 -6.94
N SER A 531 -4.63 -13.65 -8.17
CA SER A 531 -5.36 -12.50 -8.67
C SER A 531 -6.78 -12.50 -8.13
N ILE A 532 -7.40 -11.31 -8.11
CA ILE A 532 -8.78 -11.19 -7.72
C ILE A 532 -9.72 -11.96 -8.66
N ASP A 533 -9.35 -12.06 -9.93
CA ASP A 533 -10.13 -12.80 -10.94
C ASP A 533 -10.14 -14.30 -10.61
N VAL A 534 -8.99 -14.87 -10.21
CA VAL A 534 -8.89 -16.26 -9.77
C VAL A 534 -9.74 -16.49 -8.52
N ILE A 535 -9.60 -15.62 -7.51
CA ILE A 535 -10.33 -15.74 -6.24
C ILE A 535 -11.84 -15.69 -6.49
N ARG A 536 -12.29 -14.73 -7.30
CA ARG A 536 -13.72 -14.54 -7.58
C ARG A 536 -14.26 -15.61 -8.50
N GLY A 537 -13.50 -15.96 -9.55
CA GLY A 537 -13.87 -17.05 -10.45
C GLY A 537 -14.08 -18.36 -9.69
N PHE A 538 -13.20 -18.66 -8.74
CA PHE A 538 -13.33 -19.83 -7.86
C PHE A 538 -14.58 -19.76 -6.97
N ARG A 539 -14.75 -18.67 -6.20
CA ARG A 539 -15.86 -18.51 -5.24
C ARG A 539 -17.22 -18.43 -5.92
N GLU A 540 -17.31 -17.85 -7.09
CA GLU A 540 -18.54 -17.73 -7.88
C GLU A 540 -18.77 -18.94 -8.80
N SER A 541 -17.88 -19.96 -8.77
CA SER A 541 -17.95 -21.17 -9.61
C SER A 541 -18.07 -20.85 -11.09
N VAL A 542 -17.31 -19.85 -11.56
CA VAL A 542 -17.30 -19.43 -12.95
C VAL A 542 -16.74 -20.55 -13.82
N ALA A 543 -17.41 -20.86 -14.94
CA ALA A 543 -16.98 -21.92 -15.84
C ALA A 543 -15.55 -21.64 -16.35
N GLY A 544 -14.66 -22.64 -16.17
CA GLY A 544 -13.25 -22.54 -16.54
C GLY A 544 -12.34 -21.85 -15.53
N ALA A 545 -12.86 -21.38 -14.37
CA ALA A 545 -12.04 -20.90 -13.28
C ALA A 545 -11.27 -22.06 -12.60
N PRO A 546 -10.07 -21.79 -12.04
CA PRO A 546 -9.31 -22.78 -11.29
C PRO A 546 -10.11 -23.35 -10.11
N GLY A 547 -9.98 -24.66 -9.88
CA GLY A 547 -10.59 -25.34 -8.74
C GLY A 547 -9.72 -25.32 -7.49
N THR A 548 -10.21 -25.94 -6.42
CA THR A 548 -9.47 -26.06 -5.14
C THR A 548 -8.11 -26.72 -5.34
N GLU A 549 -8.05 -27.81 -6.11
CA GLU A 549 -6.81 -28.57 -6.35
C GLU A 549 -5.77 -27.72 -7.10
N ASP A 550 -6.20 -26.92 -8.07
CA ASP A 550 -5.32 -26.02 -8.82
C ASP A 550 -4.72 -24.94 -7.90
N ILE A 551 -5.55 -24.35 -7.04
CA ILE A 551 -5.10 -23.34 -6.06
C ILE A 551 -4.14 -23.97 -5.05
N VAL A 552 -4.44 -25.16 -4.53
CA VAL A 552 -3.56 -25.90 -3.61
C VAL A 552 -2.21 -26.20 -4.28
N ALA A 553 -2.22 -26.64 -5.52
CA ALA A 553 -1.00 -26.95 -6.27
C ALA A 553 -0.14 -25.68 -6.49
N ASP A 554 -0.77 -24.55 -6.82
CA ASP A 554 -0.07 -23.27 -6.98
C ASP A 554 0.55 -22.77 -5.67
N VAL A 555 -0.20 -22.82 -4.57
CA VAL A 555 0.33 -22.45 -3.23
C VAL A 555 1.49 -23.35 -2.83
N ALA A 556 1.40 -24.68 -3.08
CA ALA A 556 2.47 -25.62 -2.79
C ALA A 556 3.74 -25.31 -3.62
N ALA A 557 3.57 -24.96 -4.91
CA ALA A 557 4.67 -24.53 -5.76
C ALA A 557 5.33 -23.24 -5.26
N ARG A 558 4.53 -22.27 -4.82
CA ARG A 558 5.05 -21.01 -4.21
C ARG A 558 5.82 -21.28 -2.92
N LEU A 559 5.30 -22.13 -2.03
CA LEU A 559 6.01 -22.53 -0.81
C LEU A 559 7.34 -23.23 -1.13
N SER A 560 7.38 -24.07 -2.16
CA SER A 560 8.61 -24.71 -2.63
C SER A 560 9.62 -23.70 -3.16
N ALA A 561 9.17 -22.72 -3.94
CA ALA A 561 10.03 -21.65 -4.46
C ALA A 561 10.56 -20.76 -3.34
N LEU A 562 9.72 -20.38 -2.38
CA LEU A 562 10.13 -19.62 -1.20
C LEU A 562 11.18 -20.36 -0.37
N GLN A 563 11.01 -21.67 -0.17
CA GLN A 563 12.02 -22.53 0.45
C GLN A 563 13.34 -22.48 -0.34
N GLY A 564 13.27 -22.60 -1.68
CA GLY A 564 14.44 -22.55 -2.56
C GLY A 564 15.20 -21.22 -2.47
N VAL A 565 14.50 -20.10 -2.53
CA VAL A 565 15.09 -18.75 -2.38
C VAL A 565 15.74 -18.58 -1.01
N THR A 566 15.08 -19.05 0.04
CA THR A 566 15.62 -19.00 1.42
C THR A 566 16.86 -19.87 1.56
N ALA A 567 16.85 -21.08 1.02
CA ALA A 567 18.00 -21.97 1.03
C ALA A 567 19.20 -21.37 0.28
N TRP A 568 18.95 -20.72 -0.84
CA TRP A 568 19.99 -19.99 -1.56
C TRP A 568 20.61 -18.87 -0.72
N LEU A 569 19.80 -18.06 -0.03
CA LEU A 569 20.30 -17.02 0.88
C LEU A 569 21.21 -17.59 1.97
N TYR A 570 20.83 -18.71 2.60
CA TYR A 570 21.67 -19.39 3.58
C TYR A 570 22.96 -19.95 2.98
N ALA A 571 22.91 -20.50 1.76
CA ALA A 571 24.11 -20.96 1.07
C ALA A 571 25.07 -19.80 0.76
N GLN A 572 24.55 -18.67 0.30
CA GLN A 572 25.35 -17.45 0.08
C GLN A 572 25.93 -16.91 1.39
N HIS A 573 25.17 -16.95 2.48
CA HIS A 573 25.65 -16.58 3.79
C HIS A 573 26.80 -17.48 4.26
N ALA A 574 26.69 -18.79 4.04
CA ALA A 574 27.76 -19.72 4.41
C ALA A 574 29.07 -19.42 3.65
N VAL A 575 28.99 -19.16 2.35
CA VAL A 575 30.13 -18.75 1.53
C VAL A 575 30.74 -17.43 2.03
N ALA A 576 29.91 -16.42 2.29
CA ALA A 576 30.34 -15.13 2.80
C ALA A 576 30.97 -15.24 4.19
N THR A 577 30.43 -16.09 5.07
CA THR A 577 30.99 -16.36 6.40
C THR A 577 32.36 -17.03 6.32
N ALA A 578 32.53 -17.99 5.42
CA ALA A 578 33.82 -18.63 5.18
C ALA A 578 34.91 -17.66 4.72
N SER A 579 34.54 -16.57 4.04
CA SER A 579 35.43 -15.47 3.65
C SER A 579 35.57 -14.37 4.72
N GLY A 580 35.01 -14.55 5.92
CA GLY A 580 35.09 -13.58 7.01
C GLY A 580 34.10 -12.41 6.91
N GLN A 581 33.16 -12.44 5.95
CA GLN A 581 32.19 -11.37 5.71
C GLN A 581 30.75 -11.89 5.79
N PRO A 582 30.25 -12.27 6.99
CA PRO A 582 28.90 -12.81 7.15
C PRO A 582 27.85 -11.78 6.70
N MET A 583 26.97 -12.19 5.79
CA MET A 583 25.93 -11.30 5.24
C MET A 583 24.62 -11.29 6.03
N LEU A 584 24.31 -12.35 6.77
CA LEU A 584 23.19 -12.37 7.70
C LEU A 584 23.76 -12.19 9.11
N ARG A 585 23.24 -11.22 9.84
CA ARG A 585 23.75 -10.89 11.18
C ARG A 585 22.62 -10.82 12.17
N LEU A 586 22.94 -11.17 13.43
CA LEU A 586 22.13 -10.86 14.59
C LEU A 586 22.90 -9.87 15.44
N SER A 587 22.20 -8.89 15.98
CA SER A 587 22.79 -8.01 16.98
C SER A 587 22.99 -8.74 18.31
N LYS A 588 22.18 -9.78 18.59
CA LYS A 588 22.20 -10.58 19.83
C LYS A 588 21.81 -12.05 19.61
N ARG A 589 21.50 -12.75 20.72
CA ARG A 589 21.08 -14.15 20.70
C ARG A 589 19.84 -14.35 19.82
N PRO A 590 19.75 -15.47 19.10
CA PRO A 590 18.55 -15.85 18.39
C PRO A 590 17.34 -15.90 19.32
N PHE A 591 16.17 -15.59 18.77
CA PHE A 591 14.92 -15.73 19.49
C PHE A 591 14.70 -17.20 19.87
N LEU A 592 14.39 -17.45 21.12
CA LEU A 592 14.01 -18.77 21.63
C LEU A 592 12.56 -18.72 22.09
N PHE A 593 11.78 -19.65 21.58
CA PHE A 593 10.46 -19.93 22.13
C PHE A 593 10.65 -20.69 23.44
N HIS A 594 10.56 -20.04 24.59
CA HIS A 594 10.84 -20.66 25.89
C HIS A 594 9.84 -20.34 26.99
N GLU A 595 8.80 -19.60 26.70
CA GLU A 595 7.76 -19.28 27.68
C GLU A 595 6.40 -19.76 27.18
N THR A 596 5.71 -20.54 28.00
CA THR A 596 4.32 -20.90 27.78
C THR A 596 3.44 -19.81 28.37
N PHE A 597 2.65 -19.17 27.51
CA PHE A 597 1.58 -18.32 27.94
C PHE A 597 0.27 -19.02 27.58
N ASP A 598 -0.43 -19.53 28.56
CA ASP A 598 -1.78 -20.03 28.40
C ASP A 598 -2.75 -18.90 28.78
N PRO A 599 -3.52 -18.37 27.83
CA PRO A 599 -4.43 -17.28 28.10
C PRO A 599 -5.60 -17.64 29.03
N LEU A 600 -5.94 -18.92 29.07
CA LEU A 600 -7.03 -19.39 29.91
C LEU A 600 -6.59 -19.60 31.36
N ASP A 601 -5.30 -19.82 31.57
CA ASP A 601 -4.68 -19.96 32.90
C ASP A 601 -3.82 -18.75 33.30
N ALA A 602 -3.71 -17.73 32.43
CA ALA A 602 -2.92 -16.55 32.72
C ALA A 602 -3.62 -15.63 33.74
N ALA A 603 -2.82 -15.06 34.65
CA ALA A 603 -3.30 -14.02 35.53
C ALA A 603 -3.69 -12.75 34.74
N ASP A 604 -4.61 -11.95 35.26
CA ASP A 604 -5.09 -10.71 34.60
C ASP A 604 -3.96 -9.79 34.18
N LEU A 605 -2.88 -9.69 34.96
CA LEU A 605 -1.73 -8.85 34.66
C LEU A 605 -0.95 -9.38 33.46
N ASP A 606 -0.83 -10.70 33.28
CA ASP A 606 -0.17 -11.30 32.11
C ASP A 606 -0.99 -11.07 30.85
N VAL A 607 -2.33 -11.13 30.96
CA VAL A 607 -3.24 -10.79 29.86
C VAL A 607 -3.07 -9.32 29.47
N LEU A 608 -3.00 -8.40 30.44
CA LEU A 608 -2.78 -6.97 30.18
C LEU A 608 -1.41 -6.71 29.51
N ILE A 609 -0.35 -7.37 29.96
CA ILE A 609 0.98 -7.30 29.33
C ILE A 609 0.89 -7.77 27.87
N ALA A 610 0.21 -8.89 27.62
CA ALA A 610 0.03 -9.43 26.29
C ALA A 610 -0.75 -8.45 25.39
N CYS A 611 -1.81 -7.82 25.91
CA CYS A 611 -2.58 -6.81 25.20
C CYS A 611 -1.74 -5.60 24.82
N GLU A 612 -0.95 -5.04 25.74
CA GLU A 612 -0.03 -3.92 25.46
C GLU A 612 0.97 -4.26 24.34
N LEU A 613 1.54 -5.45 24.38
CA LEU A 613 2.48 -5.91 23.37
C LEU A 613 1.81 -6.08 21.99
N LEU A 614 0.57 -6.60 21.96
CA LEU A 614 -0.20 -6.75 20.71
C LEU A 614 -0.55 -5.41 20.09
N GLU A 615 -1.05 -4.47 20.87
CA GLU A 615 -1.41 -3.14 20.38
C GLU A 615 -0.20 -2.41 19.81
N ASN A 616 0.95 -2.50 20.48
CA ASN A 616 2.19 -1.94 19.96
C ASN A 616 2.57 -2.57 18.62
N ARG A 617 2.54 -3.90 18.52
CA ARG A 617 2.92 -4.58 17.27
C ARG A 617 1.93 -4.32 16.15
N ALA A 618 0.65 -4.22 16.45
CA ALA A 618 -0.37 -3.80 15.49
C ALA A 618 -0.09 -2.36 15.00
N GLY A 619 0.25 -1.45 15.90
CA GLY A 619 0.64 -0.08 15.56
C GLY A 619 1.91 0.01 14.71
N LEU A 620 2.94 -0.77 15.03
CA LEU A 620 4.16 -0.86 14.22
C LEU A 620 3.86 -1.37 12.81
N LEU A 621 3.07 -2.43 12.68
CA LEU A 621 2.71 -2.98 11.38
C LEU A 621 1.85 -2.03 10.56
N GLU A 622 0.92 -1.32 11.19
CA GLU A 622 0.15 -0.27 10.52
C GLU A 622 1.06 0.84 10.01
N ALA A 623 2.03 1.28 10.81
CA ALA A 623 3.00 2.29 10.40
C ALA A 623 3.88 1.81 9.24
N LEU A 624 4.37 0.57 9.27
CA LEU A 624 5.13 -0.05 8.18
C LEU A 624 4.32 -0.07 6.88
N VAL A 625 3.06 -0.49 6.95
CA VAL A 625 2.17 -0.54 5.78
C VAL A 625 1.85 0.86 5.25
N ASN A 626 1.61 1.83 6.15
CA ASN A 626 1.34 3.21 5.76
C ASN A 626 2.55 3.83 5.08
N LEU A 627 3.74 3.70 5.63
CA LEU A 627 4.98 4.24 5.08
C LEU A 627 5.41 3.54 3.78
N ALA A 628 5.07 2.27 3.62
CA ALA A 628 5.26 1.53 2.37
C ALA A 628 4.33 2.00 1.23
N GLN A 629 3.30 2.81 1.52
CA GLN A 629 2.46 3.42 0.49
C GLN A 629 3.19 4.62 -0.15
N PRO A 630 2.86 4.96 -1.42
CA PRO A 630 3.38 6.16 -2.06
C PRO A 630 3.09 7.43 -1.24
N ALA A 631 4.02 8.37 -1.20
CA ALA A 631 3.90 9.65 -0.48
C ALA A 631 2.62 10.42 -0.87
N SER A 632 2.27 10.42 -2.15
CA SER A 632 1.02 11.02 -2.63
C SER A 632 -0.21 10.45 -1.94
N ARG A 633 -0.26 9.14 -1.67
CA ARG A 633 -1.39 8.54 -0.95
C ARG A 633 -1.42 8.92 0.52
N ARG A 634 -0.26 8.99 1.16
CA ARG A 634 -0.16 9.40 2.57
C ARG A 634 -0.60 10.86 2.73
N ARG A 635 -0.18 11.74 1.82
CA ARG A 635 -0.66 13.12 1.74
C ARG A 635 -2.17 13.19 1.52
N ASP A 636 -2.69 12.48 0.51
CA ASP A 636 -4.11 12.50 0.15
C ASP A 636 -5.01 11.92 1.27
N ALA A 637 -4.44 11.11 2.15
CA ALA A 637 -5.10 10.65 3.38
C ALA A 637 -4.90 11.60 4.58
N SER A 638 -4.38 12.81 4.37
CA SER A 638 -4.05 13.81 5.41
C SER A 638 -3.00 13.36 6.44
N ARG A 639 -2.31 12.24 6.19
CA ARG A 639 -1.32 11.63 7.10
C ARG A 639 0.11 12.16 6.90
N ALA A 640 0.31 13.04 5.93
CA ALA A 640 1.61 13.63 5.58
C ALA A 640 1.44 15.07 5.09
N MET A 641 2.52 15.85 5.16
CA MET A 641 2.61 17.16 4.51
C MET A 641 3.58 17.07 3.34
N ALA A 642 3.16 17.44 2.14
CA ALA A 642 3.96 17.39 0.91
C ALA A 642 4.11 18.78 0.29
N GLY A 643 5.13 18.97 -0.55
CA GLY A 643 5.37 20.23 -1.24
C GLY A 643 5.78 21.38 -0.33
N LEU A 644 6.28 21.09 0.86
CA LEU A 644 6.68 22.12 1.82
C LEU A 644 7.81 22.97 1.24
N GLU A 645 7.71 24.30 1.41
CA GLU A 645 8.72 25.26 0.98
C GLU A 645 9.59 25.68 2.18
N LEU A 646 10.89 25.39 2.10
CA LEU A 646 11.85 25.79 3.12
C LEU A 646 12.08 27.32 3.08
N LEU A 647 11.73 28.01 4.16
CA LEU A 647 11.86 29.44 4.30
C LEU A 647 13.15 29.87 5.01
N SER A 648 13.53 29.15 6.05
CA SER A 648 14.73 29.46 6.83
C SER A 648 15.16 28.32 7.73
N VAL A 649 16.45 28.30 8.05
CA VAL A 649 17.07 27.43 9.04
C VAL A 649 17.78 28.29 10.05
N VAL A 650 17.44 28.18 11.35
CA VAL A 650 18.04 28.98 12.43
C VAL A 650 18.46 28.09 13.59
N ASN A 651 19.35 28.56 14.43
CA ASN A 651 19.71 27.88 15.67
C ASN A 651 18.55 27.97 16.69
N TYR A 652 18.26 26.87 17.37
CA TYR A 652 17.24 26.77 18.41
C TYR A 652 17.81 25.99 19.60
N GLY A 653 18.42 26.72 20.53
CA GLY A 653 19.21 26.10 21.59
C GLY A 653 20.37 25.27 21.02
N ARG A 654 20.37 23.96 21.32
CA ARG A 654 21.35 23.01 20.76
C ARG A 654 20.95 22.46 19.40
N ASP A 655 19.68 22.62 19.00
CA ASP A 655 19.10 22.05 17.80
C ASP A 655 19.00 23.09 16.66
N LYS A 656 18.44 22.67 15.53
CA LYS A 656 18.09 23.54 14.41
C LYS A 656 16.58 23.63 14.27
N LEU A 657 16.10 24.84 14.02
CA LEU A 657 14.71 25.11 13.68
C LEU A 657 14.61 25.44 12.21
N MET A 658 13.85 24.61 11.49
CA MET A 658 13.51 24.80 10.10
C MET A 658 12.08 25.34 10.01
N ARG A 659 11.87 26.38 9.21
CA ARG A 659 10.55 26.96 8.96
C ARG A 659 10.12 26.59 7.54
N PHE A 660 8.96 26.01 7.43
CA PHE A 660 8.39 25.63 6.14
C PHE A 660 7.05 26.32 5.91
N ARG A 661 6.80 26.78 4.69
CA ARG A 661 5.47 27.14 4.23
C ARG A 661 4.73 25.90 3.79
N ILE A 662 3.51 25.71 4.30
CA ILE A 662 2.62 24.61 3.95
C ILE A 662 1.83 25.02 2.70
N PRO A 663 1.91 24.27 1.59
CA PRO A 663 1.09 24.55 0.42
C PRO A 663 -0.38 24.27 0.70
N PRO A 664 -1.31 24.90 -0.04
CA PRO A 664 -2.76 24.68 0.15
C PRO A 664 -3.15 23.18 0.19
N ALA A 665 -2.55 22.35 -0.64
CA ALA A 665 -2.85 20.93 -0.72
C ALA A 665 -2.47 20.10 0.53
N SER A 666 -1.70 20.66 1.45
CA SER A 666 -1.26 20.01 2.69
C SER A 666 -1.72 20.73 3.98
N GLN A 667 -2.55 21.76 3.86
CA GLN A 667 -3.02 22.53 5.04
C GLN A 667 -3.99 21.75 5.95
N ASP A 668 -4.62 20.72 5.41
CA ASP A 668 -5.55 19.86 6.14
C ASP A 668 -4.89 18.55 6.65
N SER A 669 -3.56 18.55 6.76
CA SER A 669 -2.83 17.42 7.36
C SER A 669 -3.13 17.29 8.85
N ASP A 670 -3.22 16.06 9.33
CA ASP A 670 -3.40 15.71 10.75
C ASP A 670 -2.09 15.73 11.55
N LEU A 671 -0.96 16.05 10.88
CA LEU A 671 0.33 16.17 11.55
C LEU A 671 0.38 17.44 12.42
N GLY A 672 0.83 17.29 13.64
CA GLY A 672 0.86 18.39 14.59
C GLY A 672 1.94 18.25 15.67
N PRO A 673 1.98 19.21 16.59
CA PRO A 673 2.97 19.24 17.68
C PRO A 673 2.86 18.06 18.66
N ASN A 674 1.73 17.35 18.65
CA ASN A 674 1.50 16.15 19.47
C ASN A 674 2.17 14.91 18.87
N ASP A 675 2.57 14.96 17.59
CA ASP A 675 3.35 13.90 16.99
C ASP A 675 4.78 13.94 17.54
N LEU A 676 5.12 12.95 18.34
CA LEU A 676 6.38 12.91 19.08
C LEU A 676 7.58 12.79 18.16
N LYS A 677 7.40 12.16 16.99
CA LYS A 677 8.44 11.93 16.01
C LYS A 677 7.89 11.93 14.59
N LEU A 678 8.61 12.58 13.70
CA LEU A 678 8.28 12.66 12.28
C LEU A 678 9.52 12.32 11.45
N ILE A 679 9.30 12.00 10.19
CA ILE A 679 10.33 11.73 9.19
C ILE A 679 10.31 12.86 8.17
N LEU A 680 11.46 13.48 7.92
CA LEU A 680 11.63 14.50 6.91
C LEU A 680 12.32 13.92 5.68
N THR A 681 11.72 14.12 4.50
CA THR A 681 12.23 13.64 3.21
C THR A 681 12.04 14.69 2.12
N ASP A 682 12.44 14.37 0.89
CA ASP A 682 12.06 15.14 -0.28
C ASP A 682 10.64 14.76 -0.76
N ASP A 683 9.99 15.72 -1.43
CA ASP A 683 8.63 15.53 -1.93
C ASP A 683 8.65 14.79 -3.28
N GLN A 684 8.61 13.47 -3.21
CA GLN A 684 8.41 12.61 -4.36
C GLN A 684 7.09 11.84 -4.22
N PRO A 685 6.10 12.08 -5.07
CA PRO A 685 4.76 11.49 -4.94
C PRO A 685 4.73 9.97 -4.80
N ASP A 686 5.69 9.27 -5.39
CA ASP A 686 5.80 7.81 -5.34
C ASP A 686 6.77 7.30 -4.27
N LEU A 687 7.36 8.19 -3.48
CA LEU A 687 8.30 7.80 -2.43
C LEU A 687 7.62 6.87 -1.42
N ARG A 688 8.22 5.71 -1.22
CA ARG A 688 7.88 4.75 -0.18
C ARG A 688 8.99 4.75 0.84
N LEU A 689 8.61 4.70 2.10
CA LEU A 689 9.54 4.64 3.20
C LEU A 689 9.50 3.25 3.82
N ASP A 690 10.67 2.73 4.11
CA ASP A 690 10.85 1.52 4.89
C ASP A 690 11.46 1.90 6.24
N MET A 691 10.69 1.77 7.30
CA MET A 691 11.16 2.06 8.66
C MET A 691 12.27 1.10 9.11
N LEU A 692 12.39 -0.05 8.45
CA LEU A 692 13.42 -1.03 8.74
C LEU A 692 14.76 -0.66 8.10
N GLN A 693 14.75 0.23 7.12
CA GLN A 693 15.95 0.79 6.52
C GLN A 693 16.42 2.00 7.32
N TRP A 694 17.39 1.81 8.15
CA TRP A 694 18.11 2.86 8.86
C TRP A 694 19.21 3.46 7.98
N PRO A 695 19.51 4.77 8.10
CA PRO A 695 18.90 5.80 8.95
C PRO A 695 17.80 6.61 8.25
N LEU A 696 16.88 7.15 9.05
CA LEU A 696 15.86 8.12 8.62
C LEU A 696 16.17 9.51 9.23
N VAL A 697 15.73 10.58 8.56
CA VAL A 697 15.87 11.93 9.10
C VAL A 697 14.71 12.21 10.05
N GLU A 698 14.97 12.05 11.32
CA GLU A 698 13.97 12.26 12.38
C GLU A 698 13.88 13.73 12.80
N CYS A 699 12.66 14.19 13.03
CA CYS A 699 12.37 15.56 13.46
C CYS A 699 11.06 15.61 14.27
N ARG A 700 10.69 16.80 14.74
CA ARG A 700 9.42 17.05 15.44
C ARG A 700 8.88 18.44 15.13
N ILE A 701 7.57 18.63 15.19
CA ILE A 701 6.93 19.94 15.06
C ILE A 701 7.05 20.69 16.41
N LEU A 702 7.43 21.95 16.34
CA LEU A 702 7.43 22.85 17.49
C LEU A 702 6.00 23.32 17.77
N GLN A 703 5.60 23.32 19.05
CA GLN A 703 4.33 23.92 19.49
C GLN A 703 4.23 25.36 18.98
N PRO A 704 3.14 25.75 18.32
CA PRO A 704 2.93 27.12 17.88
C PRO A 704 2.79 28.04 19.09
N SER A 705 3.45 29.19 19.05
CA SER A 705 3.23 30.24 20.02
C SER A 705 1.93 31.01 19.70
N PRO A 706 1.33 31.74 20.65
CA PRO A 706 0.16 32.58 20.37
C PRO A 706 0.38 33.59 19.22
N GLN A 707 1.61 33.99 18.98
CA GLN A 707 2.00 34.88 17.87
C GLN A 707 2.02 34.14 16.51
N ASP A 708 2.09 32.81 16.50
CA ASP A 708 2.10 32.00 15.29
C ASP A 708 0.70 31.74 14.73
N VAL A 709 -0.36 31.98 15.50
CA VAL A 709 -1.75 31.76 15.06
C VAL A 709 -2.10 32.58 13.81
N ALA A 710 -1.45 33.73 13.63
CA ALA A 710 -1.58 34.55 12.42
C ALA A 710 -0.94 33.96 11.17
N TYR A 711 -0.12 32.87 11.30
CA TYR A 711 0.61 32.25 10.24
C TYR A 711 0.23 30.74 10.11
N SER A 712 -1.05 30.45 9.95
CA SER A 712 -1.59 29.09 9.88
C SER A 712 -1.03 28.24 8.74
N ASN A 713 -0.30 28.85 7.80
CA ASN A 713 0.37 28.17 6.69
C ASN A 713 1.87 27.94 6.91
N ILE A 714 2.37 28.13 8.14
CA ILE A 714 3.79 27.88 8.46
C ILE A 714 3.89 26.79 9.51
N VAL A 715 4.71 25.78 9.23
CA VAL A 715 5.12 24.77 10.21
C VAL A 715 6.59 24.99 10.61
N LYS A 716 6.85 24.86 11.90
CA LYS A 716 8.20 24.95 12.49
C LYS A 716 8.64 23.57 12.91
N VAL A 717 9.72 23.08 12.33
CA VAL A 717 10.24 21.72 12.55
C VAL A 717 11.59 21.81 13.26
N ILE A 718 11.74 21.08 14.35
CA ILE A 718 13.01 20.95 15.08
C ILE A 718 13.72 19.70 14.60
N VAL A 719 14.97 19.87 14.18
CA VAL A 719 15.89 18.77 13.84
C VAL A 719 17.03 18.79 14.86
N GLY A 720 17.27 17.66 15.50
CA GLY A 720 18.37 17.51 16.45
C GLY A 720 19.71 17.80 15.80
N ARG A 721 20.63 18.44 16.49
CA ARG A 721 21.93 18.85 15.92
C ARG A 721 22.71 17.67 15.32
N GLY A 722 22.75 16.53 16.01
CA GLY A 722 23.46 15.34 15.49
C GLY A 722 22.84 14.80 14.19
N VAL A 723 21.50 14.89 14.02
CA VAL A 723 20.81 14.54 12.78
C VAL A 723 21.10 15.56 11.69
N PHE A 724 21.02 16.88 12.05
CA PHE A 724 21.23 17.98 11.11
C PHE A 724 22.66 17.99 10.55
N ASP A 725 23.67 17.84 11.41
CA ASP A 725 25.08 17.84 11.01
C ASP A 725 25.50 16.49 10.35
N GLY A 726 24.63 15.48 10.42
CA GLY A 726 24.89 14.15 9.86
C GLY A 726 24.88 14.11 8.32
N PRO A 727 25.64 13.20 7.70
CA PRO A 727 25.78 13.14 6.25
C PRO A 727 24.45 12.94 5.52
N LEU A 728 23.54 12.15 6.09
CA LEU A 728 22.22 11.89 5.51
C LEU A 728 21.39 13.16 5.37
N PHE A 729 21.34 13.99 6.42
CA PHE A 729 20.59 15.24 6.39
C PHE A 729 21.25 16.27 5.48
N GLN A 730 22.57 16.36 5.50
CA GLN A 730 23.32 17.26 4.62
C GLN A 730 23.12 16.90 3.15
N ASP A 731 23.02 15.62 2.82
CA ASP A 731 22.65 15.17 1.46
C ASP A 731 21.21 15.55 1.12
N LEU A 732 20.26 15.34 2.04
CA LEU A 732 18.88 15.75 1.85
C LEU A 732 18.76 17.26 1.61
N LEU A 733 19.46 18.06 2.42
CA LEU A 733 19.47 19.53 2.28
C LEU A 733 20.07 19.99 0.95
N ARG A 734 21.12 19.31 0.48
CA ARG A 734 21.80 19.62 -0.78
C ARG A 734 21.01 19.24 -2.01
N THR A 735 20.26 18.15 -1.95
CA THR A 735 19.59 17.56 -3.13
C THR A 735 18.12 17.94 -3.26
N THR A 736 17.50 18.39 -2.16
CA THR A 736 16.08 18.74 -2.15
C THR A 736 15.89 20.21 -2.58
N PRO A 737 15.05 20.49 -3.58
CA PRO A 737 14.68 21.85 -3.96
C PRO A 737 14.01 22.61 -2.81
N THR A 738 14.04 23.95 -2.83
CA THR A 738 13.40 24.77 -1.81
C THR A 738 11.92 24.41 -1.59
N LYS A 739 11.18 24.11 -2.67
CA LYS A 739 9.78 23.67 -2.66
C LYS A 739 9.66 22.17 -2.91
N GLY A 740 10.31 21.38 -2.11
CA GLY A 740 10.35 19.94 -2.39
C GLY A 740 10.51 19.12 -1.14
N TRP A 741 9.93 19.56 -0.01
CA TRP A 741 10.04 18.85 1.26
C TRP A 741 8.76 18.12 1.62
N HIS A 742 8.93 16.99 2.30
CA HIS A 742 7.85 16.10 2.72
C HIS A 742 8.03 15.68 4.18
N LEU A 743 6.93 15.62 4.93
CA LEU A 743 6.92 15.28 6.34
C LEU A 743 5.91 14.16 6.58
N ASP A 744 6.36 13.07 7.16
CA ASP A 744 5.57 11.89 7.51
C ASP A 744 5.57 11.61 9.00
N ARG A 745 4.52 10.94 9.51
CA ARG A 745 4.49 10.42 10.87
C ARG A 745 5.42 9.21 11.01
N HIS A 746 6.24 9.22 12.07
CA HIS A 746 7.05 8.08 12.46
C HIS A 746 6.34 7.28 13.55
N PHE A 747 6.50 5.96 13.54
CA PHE A 747 6.11 5.14 14.67
C PHE A 747 7.10 5.31 15.84
N ILE A 748 6.57 5.44 17.04
CA ILE A 748 7.35 5.39 18.28
C ILE A 748 6.60 4.55 19.29
N ASP A 749 7.32 3.63 19.89
CA ASP A 749 6.93 2.99 21.13
C ASP A 749 7.54 3.72 22.32
N PHE A 750 6.75 4.51 23.02
CA PHE A 750 7.18 5.21 24.23
C PHE A 750 6.68 4.57 25.52
N ASN A 751 5.58 3.86 25.45
CA ASN A 751 4.82 3.46 26.62
C ASN A 751 4.77 1.97 26.85
N THR A 752 4.79 1.15 25.81
CA THR A 752 4.59 -0.30 25.94
C THR A 752 5.63 -0.95 26.83
N ASP A 753 6.91 -0.61 26.65
CA ASP A 753 7.98 -1.13 27.49
C ASP A 753 7.85 -0.68 28.97
N LYS A 754 7.44 0.58 29.18
CA LYS A 754 7.21 1.09 30.54
C LYS A 754 5.98 0.46 31.18
N ALA A 755 4.89 0.34 30.43
CA ALA A 755 3.67 -0.31 30.86
C ALA A 755 3.91 -1.78 31.17
N ALA A 756 4.55 -2.51 30.28
CA ALA A 756 4.90 -3.91 30.47
C ALA A 756 5.82 -4.14 31.66
N ARG A 757 6.84 -3.29 31.86
CA ARG A 757 7.72 -3.36 33.05
C ARG A 757 6.95 -3.07 34.35
N PHE A 758 6.08 -2.06 34.34
CA PHE A 758 5.25 -1.74 35.50
C PHE A 758 4.29 -2.87 35.84
N LEU A 759 3.60 -3.45 34.86
CA LEU A 759 2.70 -4.57 35.04
C LEU A 759 3.43 -5.81 35.56
N ARG A 760 4.62 -6.10 35.05
CA ARG A 760 5.48 -7.21 35.56
C ARG A 760 5.91 -6.98 37.00
N HIS A 761 6.22 -5.73 37.36
CA HIS A 761 6.55 -5.38 38.73
C HIS A 761 5.36 -5.60 39.67
N LEU A 762 4.15 -5.24 39.24
CA LEU A 762 2.93 -5.52 39.97
C LEU A 762 2.66 -7.03 40.09
N ALA A 763 2.84 -7.79 39.01
CA ALA A 763 2.68 -9.25 39.04
C ALA A 763 3.65 -9.90 40.00
N ALA A 764 4.93 -9.48 40.01
CA ALA A 764 5.93 -9.98 40.97
C ALA A 764 5.59 -9.62 42.43
N GLY A 765 5.00 -8.43 42.66
CA GLY A 765 4.55 -8.01 44.00
C GLY A 765 3.28 -8.72 44.51
N GLN A 766 2.47 -9.25 43.60
CA GLN A 766 1.30 -10.07 43.96
C GLN A 766 1.64 -11.54 44.22
N ALA A 767 2.76 -12.01 43.67
CA ALA A 767 3.28 -13.37 43.88
C ALA A 767 4.13 -13.52 45.17
N ALA A 768 4.52 -12.41 45.81
CA ALA A 768 5.22 -12.35 47.08
C ALA A 768 4.21 -12.10 48.23
#